data_50db82ac9b5a015a25c6a2c745b12f3a
#
_entry.id   50db82ac9b5a015a25c6a2c745b12f3a
#
_cell.length_a   1.000
_cell.length_b   1.000
_cell.length_c   1.000
_cell.angle_alpha   90.00
_cell.angle_beta   90.00
_cell.angle_gamma   90.00
#
_symmetry.space_group_name_H-M   'P 1'
#
loop_
_entity.id
_entity.type
_entity.pdbx_description
1 polymer ?
#
loop_
_entity_poly.entity_id
_entity_poly.type
_entity_poly.pdbx_seq_one_letter_code
_entity_poly.pdbx_strand_id
1 'polypeptide(L)'
;MAQVSDFRYLVVPHTHWDREWYLPFEFFRLRLGSVVDGVLDTLERDPSFTSFTLDGQAIVLEDYVELRPENAGRLQALLDAGRLEVGPSYVLPDEILVGGEALVRNLLLGRRVCRRFGVEPSGAGYLPDSFGHPAQLPQILAGFGIRTLLFSRGLGDEIDDVGVVFRWRAGPAEVVACQMLPHYDNFARLTWFHDAEERVRAVVGYFGELVRGAGQDEIVLANGSDHLPIEPELPEILTGLERTFGATFRLGRYDEHAPAADGLPVHEGELVGSRLQNVLRGVNSARIYLKQANERAERRMLSIETAAALRTLRDDAPYPAGDLRLAWRDLLRNHPHDSICGCSCDEVHRDMLVRYEQLDRTMDYVEREALGVGGALVNTLPFRRRRVVDGDLFELDGFSGDRPEPLVLRGKRIDLEPIVARLDFEDEADIGDLYTFCPGGKTRSARLVSSRRNGNTHLLEHELPGIRIQTTIRAVAGLNRLELTSVVENEAENHRLRVLVRSEDHGEVRAESQFAVARRPLVPPAPRADWAEPPVPTAHTLGAVALGPLVLLAKGLPEYEASAEGLRLTLLRAVGTISRPAGLPTRPISAGPDIATPDGQCRGRHVLSYALRFDGDELSNAALVRASQDYRTDFLRGDPFEAPLELGGDVVFSCLKQAEDGDGLVLRVFNPNPRPEALSLSLPARRIRLDEEEDVDGGFELAPDEIATLRLDPR
;
A
#
# COMPACT_ATOMS: atom_id res chain seq x y z
N MET A 1 1.06 34.62 19.61
CA MET A 1 0.14 34.06 18.57
C MET A 1 0.61 34.52 17.21
N ALA A 2 0.75 33.58 16.28
CA ALA A 2 1.10 33.86 14.89
C ALA A 2 0.07 34.80 14.25
N GLN A 3 0.55 35.74 13.42
CA GLN A 3 -0.28 36.64 12.62
C GLN A 3 -0.20 36.29 11.16
N VAL A 4 -1.22 36.61 10.37
CA VAL A 4 -1.23 36.33 8.93
C VAL A 4 -0.04 36.99 8.22
N SER A 5 0.36 38.21 8.64
CA SER A 5 1.51 38.91 8.10
C SER A 5 2.88 38.30 8.41
N ASP A 6 2.95 37.27 9.28
CA ASP A 6 4.20 36.61 9.64
C ASP A 6 4.64 35.57 8.60
N PHE A 7 3.79 35.24 7.64
CA PHE A 7 4.00 34.18 6.65
C PHE A 7 3.85 34.65 5.21
N ARG A 8 4.46 33.90 4.31
CA ARG A 8 4.17 33.87 2.89
C ARG A 8 3.24 32.71 2.61
N TYR A 9 2.42 32.81 1.58
CA TYR A 9 1.44 31.78 1.24
C TYR A 9 1.68 31.30 -0.19
N LEU A 10 1.90 30.00 -0.33
CA LEU A 10 1.80 29.30 -1.61
C LEU A 10 0.37 28.78 -1.74
N VAL A 11 -0.39 29.34 -2.65
CA VAL A 11 -1.76 28.92 -2.92
C VAL A 11 -1.78 27.99 -4.11
N VAL A 12 -2.19 26.73 -3.89
CA VAL A 12 -2.21 25.70 -4.92
C VAL A 12 -3.65 25.36 -5.27
N PRO A 13 -4.13 25.85 -6.44
CA PRO A 13 -5.42 25.40 -6.94
C PRO A 13 -5.29 23.97 -7.46
N HIS A 14 -6.16 23.08 -6.97
CA HIS A 14 -6.08 21.66 -7.29
C HIS A 14 -7.46 20.99 -7.27
N THR A 15 -7.50 19.75 -7.68
CA THR A 15 -8.59 18.81 -7.35
C THR A 15 -7.97 17.53 -6.77
N HIS A 16 -8.58 16.96 -5.73
CA HIS A 16 -8.35 15.56 -5.39
C HIS A 16 -9.33 14.72 -6.19
N TRP A 17 -8.84 13.65 -6.82
CA TRP A 17 -9.67 12.91 -7.76
C TRP A 17 -9.75 11.43 -7.39
N ASP A 18 -10.83 11.04 -6.68
CA ASP A 18 -11.15 9.63 -6.54
C ASP A 18 -11.63 9.12 -7.90
N ARG A 19 -10.92 8.15 -8.43
CA ARG A 19 -11.26 7.56 -9.72
C ARG A 19 -12.59 6.80 -9.66
N GLU A 20 -12.87 6.22 -8.51
CA GLU A 20 -14.11 5.52 -8.16
C GLU A 20 -14.24 5.49 -6.62
N TRP A 21 -15.42 5.70 -6.08
CA TRP A 21 -15.71 5.72 -4.66
C TRP A 21 -17.20 5.51 -4.38
N TYR A 22 -17.96 6.60 -4.12
CA TYR A 22 -19.41 6.52 -3.89
C TYR A 22 -20.21 6.38 -5.19
N LEU A 23 -19.57 6.45 -6.33
CA LEU A 23 -20.06 6.14 -7.67
C LEU A 23 -19.03 5.30 -8.42
N PRO A 24 -19.47 4.46 -9.39
CA PRO A 24 -18.57 3.74 -10.28
C PRO A 24 -17.70 4.66 -11.14
N PHE A 25 -16.58 4.10 -11.62
CA PHE A 25 -15.57 4.79 -12.43
C PHE A 25 -16.14 5.63 -13.58
N GLU A 26 -17.08 5.09 -14.36
CA GLU A 26 -17.61 5.79 -15.54
C GLU A 26 -18.34 7.10 -15.18
N PHE A 27 -19.01 7.14 -14.03
CA PHE A 27 -19.66 8.36 -13.57
C PHE A 27 -18.65 9.41 -13.10
N PHE A 28 -17.58 9.00 -12.40
CA PHE A 28 -16.50 9.91 -12.05
C PHE A 28 -15.73 10.39 -13.28
N ARG A 29 -15.48 9.52 -14.26
CA ARG A 29 -14.84 9.91 -15.53
C ARG A 29 -15.64 10.99 -16.28
N LEU A 30 -16.97 10.89 -16.33
CA LEU A 30 -17.83 11.93 -16.91
C LEU A 30 -17.69 13.27 -16.17
N ARG A 31 -17.61 13.23 -14.83
CA ARG A 31 -17.37 14.43 -14.00
C ARG A 31 -15.97 14.99 -14.23
N LEU A 32 -14.95 14.14 -14.32
CA LEU A 32 -13.58 14.54 -14.64
C LEU A 32 -13.53 15.35 -15.93
N GLY A 33 -14.24 14.89 -16.97
CA GLY A 33 -14.36 15.62 -18.23
C GLY A 33 -14.81 17.05 -18.00
N SER A 34 -15.87 17.27 -17.22
CA SER A 34 -16.41 18.61 -16.93
C SER A 34 -15.45 19.47 -16.08
N VAL A 35 -14.78 18.87 -15.09
CA VAL A 35 -13.82 19.58 -14.24
C VAL A 35 -12.63 20.03 -15.06
N VAL A 36 -12.03 19.14 -15.84
CA VAL A 36 -10.86 19.48 -16.68
C VAL A 36 -11.24 20.46 -17.80
N ASP A 37 -12.42 20.33 -18.45
CA ASP A 37 -12.91 21.34 -19.41
C ASP A 37 -12.95 22.73 -18.75
N GLY A 38 -13.46 22.84 -17.52
CA GLY A 38 -13.47 24.11 -16.77
C GLY A 38 -12.08 24.65 -16.43
N VAL A 39 -11.13 23.77 -16.13
CA VAL A 39 -9.72 24.14 -15.90
C VAL A 39 -9.10 24.70 -17.19
N LEU A 40 -9.25 23.99 -18.33
CA LEU A 40 -8.75 24.45 -19.64
C LEU A 40 -9.33 25.82 -20.00
N ASP A 41 -10.66 25.99 -19.89
CA ASP A 41 -11.35 27.24 -20.19
C ASP A 41 -10.87 28.39 -19.32
N THR A 42 -10.63 28.15 -18.03
CA THR A 42 -10.18 29.18 -17.09
C THR A 42 -8.74 29.60 -17.35
N LEU A 43 -7.84 28.61 -17.49
CA LEU A 43 -6.43 28.89 -17.75
C LEU A 43 -6.20 29.57 -19.10
N GLU A 44 -6.94 29.21 -20.15
CA GLU A 44 -6.84 29.89 -21.46
C GLU A 44 -7.36 31.32 -21.44
N ARG A 45 -8.44 31.57 -20.68
CA ARG A 45 -9.06 32.89 -20.59
C ARG A 45 -8.33 33.88 -19.71
N ASP A 46 -7.76 33.39 -18.59
CA ASP A 46 -7.16 34.25 -17.57
C ASP A 46 -5.65 33.95 -17.38
N PRO A 47 -4.74 34.80 -17.91
CA PRO A 47 -3.31 34.62 -17.70
C PRO A 47 -2.86 34.85 -16.25
N SER A 48 -3.65 35.53 -15.40
CA SER A 48 -3.32 35.72 -13.98
C SER A 48 -3.49 34.43 -13.18
N PHE A 49 -4.28 33.49 -13.67
CA PHE A 49 -4.41 32.15 -13.12
C PHE A 49 -3.23 31.28 -13.60
N THR A 50 -2.11 31.29 -12.85
CA THR A 50 -0.81 30.80 -13.34
C THR A 50 -0.73 29.27 -13.54
N SER A 51 -1.37 28.48 -12.67
CA SER A 51 -1.26 27.02 -12.69
C SER A 51 -2.47 26.34 -12.03
N PHE A 52 -2.64 25.05 -12.31
CA PHE A 52 -3.58 24.15 -11.64
C PHE A 52 -2.95 22.75 -11.50
N THR A 53 -3.13 22.11 -10.34
CA THR A 53 -2.67 20.74 -10.09
C THR A 53 -3.79 19.75 -10.32
N LEU A 54 -3.59 18.83 -11.29
CA LEU A 54 -4.54 17.76 -11.65
C LEU A 54 -4.43 16.53 -10.73
N ASP A 55 -4.12 16.74 -9.44
CA ASP A 55 -3.84 15.70 -8.47
C ASP A 55 -2.44 15.07 -8.54
N GLY A 56 -2.09 14.23 -7.54
CA GLY A 56 -0.84 13.47 -7.47
C GLY A 56 -0.76 12.26 -8.41
N GLN A 57 -1.68 12.12 -9.37
CA GLN A 57 -1.82 10.94 -10.20
C GLN A 57 -1.92 11.24 -11.70
N ALA A 58 -1.15 10.49 -12.51
CA ALA A 58 -1.07 10.70 -13.96
C ALA A 58 -2.20 10.05 -14.77
N ILE A 59 -2.93 9.09 -14.20
CA ILE A 59 -4.03 8.39 -14.88
C ILE A 59 -5.15 9.34 -15.33
N VAL A 60 -5.32 10.47 -14.65
CA VAL A 60 -6.32 11.50 -15.01
C VAL A 60 -6.10 12.05 -16.43
N LEU A 61 -4.86 12.08 -16.94
CA LEU A 61 -4.56 12.48 -18.32
C LEU A 61 -5.10 11.45 -19.31
N GLU A 62 -4.91 10.15 -19.04
CA GLU A 62 -5.43 9.08 -19.89
C GLU A 62 -6.95 9.07 -19.89
N ASP A 63 -7.56 9.09 -18.69
CA ASP A 63 -9.02 9.06 -18.52
C ASP A 63 -9.71 10.28 -19.19
N TYR A 64 -9.07 11.45 -19.13
CA TYR A 64 -9.60 12.68 -19.77
C TYR A 64 -9.49 12.62 -21.30
N VAL A 65 -8.32 12.30 -21.85
CA VAL A 65 -8.10 12.28 -23.31
C VAL A 65 -8.90 11.16 -24.00
N GLU A 66 -9.11 10.03 -23.32
CA GLU A 66 -10.01 9.00 -23.82
C GLU A 66 -11.46 9.52 -23.94
N LEU A 67 -11.91 10.34 -22.98
CA LEU A 67 -13.26 10.93 -22.95
C LEU A 67 -13.40 12.15 -23.89
N ARG A 68 -12.36 12.98 -24.02
CA ARG A 68 -12.34 14.26 -24.73
C ARG A 68 -11.15 14.34 -25.70
N PRO A 69 -11.05 13.46 -26.71
CA PRO A 69 -9.92 13.46 -27.63
C PRO A 69 -9.80 14.79 -28.41
N GLU A 70 -10.90 15.51 -28.62
CA GLU A 70 -10.94 16.82 -29.24
C GLU A 70 -10.19 17.90 -28.45
N ASN A 71 -10.08 17.77 -27.13
CA ASN A 71 -9.38 18.71 -26.26
C ASN A 71 -7.91 18.34 -25.99
N ALA A 72 -7.42 17.22 -26.55
CA ALA A 72 -6.05 16.75 -26.33
C ALA A 72 -5.00 17.83 -26.66
N GLY A 73 -5.20 18.61 -27.75
CA GLY A 73 -4.28 19.71 -28.12
C GLY A 73 -4.30 20.88 -27.13
N ARG A 74 -5.45 21.22 -26.56
CA ARG A 74 -5.58 22.26 -25.53
C ARG A 74 -4.88 21.83 -24.24
N LEU A 75 -5.13 20.60 -23.78
CA LEU A 75 -4.47 19.99 -22.64
C LEU A 75 -2.94 20.04 -22.82
N GLN A 76 -2.46 19.57 -23.98
CA GLN A 76 -1.03 19.55 -24.28
C GLN A 76 -0.41 20.94 -24.26
N ALA A 77 -1.07 21.95 -24.81
CA ALA A 77 -0.56 23.33 -24.81
C ALA A 77 -0.37 23.89 -23.39
N LEU A 78 -1.25 23.57 -22.44
CA LEU A 78 -1.14 24.00 -21.05
C LEU A 78 -0.09 23.17 -20.28
N LEU A 79 0.07 21.89 -20.59
CA LEU A 79 1.15 21.06 -20.06
C LEU A 79 2.52 21.60 -20.53
N ASP A 80 2.69 21.86 -21.82
CA ASP A 80 3.93 22.40 -22.41
C ASP A 80 4.28 23.80 -21.85
N ALA A 81 3.26 24.57 -21.50
CA ALA A 81 3.42 25.89 -20.86
C ALA A 81 3.75 25.79 -19.35
N GLY A 82 3.78 24.60 -18.75
CA GLY A 82 3.99 24.39 -17.32
C GLY A 82 2.84 24.90 -16.44
N ARG A 83 1.64 25.09 -17.01
CA ARG A 83 0.45 25.59 -16.31
C ARG A 83 -0.42 24.48 -15.71
N LEU A 84 -0.11 23.23 -16.00
CA LEU A 84 -0.72 22.06 -15.38
C LEU A 84 0.37 21.23 -14.69
N GLU A 85 0.16 20.90 -13.43
CA GLU A 85 0.97 19.96 -12.66
C GLU A 85 0.22 18.63 -12.55
N VAL A 86 0.93 17.52 -12.64
CA VAL A 86 0.35 16.17 -12.57
C VAL A 86 1.35 15.13 -12.08
N GLY A 87 0.89 14.08 -11.44
CA GLY A 87 1.70 12.99 -10.92
C GLY A 87 2.38 13.36 -9.58
N PRO A 88 3.37 12.60 -9.10
CA PRO A 88 4.21 11.63 -9.84
C PRO A 88 3.65 10.21 -9.96
N SER A 89 2.65 9.85 -9.19
CA SER A 89 2.07 8.50 -9.18
C SER A 89 1.24 8.21 -10.44
N TYR A 90 1.04 6.95 -10.78
CA TYR A 90 0.05 6.57 -11.79
C TYR A 90 -1.37 6.69 -11.22
N VAL A 91 -1.61 6.11 -10.04
CA VAL A 91 -2.81 6.26 -9.21
C VAL A 91 -2.39 6.67 -7.79
N LEU A 92 -3.30 7.18 -6.97
CA LEU A 92 -3.06 7.41 -5.53
C LEU A 92 -3.50 6.15 -4.76
N PRO A 93 -2.56 5.27 -4.38
CA PRO A 93 -2.89 4.01 -3.72
C PRO A 93 -3.13 4.21 -2.22
N ASP A 94 -3.76 3.21 -1.58
CA ASP A 94 -3.50 2.99 -0.16
C ASP A 94 -2.16 2.26 -0.04
N GLU A 95 -1.15 2.94 0.50
CA GLU A 95 0.23 2.46 0.51
C GLU A 95 0.45 1.30 1.48
N ILE A 96 -0.44 1.15 2.46
CA ILE A 96 -0.38 0.11 3.49
C ILE A 96 -0.91 -1.24 2.98
N LEU A 97 -1.85 -1.22 2.03
CA LEU A 97 -2.53 -2.42 1.53
C LEU A 97 -1.92 -3.02 0.27
N VAL A 98 -0.98 -2.32 -0.36
CA VAL A 98 -0.28 -2.79 -1.56
C VAL A 98 1.17 -3.16 -1.26
N GLY A 99 1.78 -4.02 -2.07
CA GLY A 99 3.17 -4.42 -1.91
C GLY A 99 4.17 -3.30 -2.24
N GLY A 100 5.37 -3.35 -1.63
CA GLY A 100 6.40 -2.34 -1.88
C GLY A 100 6.78 -2.22 -3.37
N GLU A 101 6.87 -3.35 -4.08
CA GLU A 101 7.14 -3.32 -5.53
C GLU A 101 6.02 -2.65 -6.32
N ALA A 102 4.75 -2.81 -5.90
CA ALA A 102 3.63 -2.13 -6.53
C ALA A 102 3.72 -0.60 -6.40
N LEU A 103 4.22 -0.08 -5.25
CA LEU A 103 4.48 1.36 -5.08
C LEU A 103 5.54 1.87 -6.05
N VAL A 104 6.63 1.12 -6.24
CA VAL A 104 7.68 1.46 -7.22
C VAL A 104 7.11 1.44 -8.65
N ARG A 105 6.33 0.41 -9.01
CA ARG A 105 5.70 0.30 -10.34
C ARG A 105 4.70 1.41 -10.60
N ASN A 106 4.01 1.86 -9.57
CA ASN A 106 3.07 2.97 -9.64
C ASN A 106 3.79 4.28 -10.03
N LEU A 107 4.96 4.57 -9.43
CA LEU A 107 5.77 5.73 -9.80
C LEU A 107 6.41 5.59 -11.18
N LEU A 108 6.94 4.40 -11.54
CA LEU A 108 7.50 4.15 -12.88
C LEU A 108 6.45 4.37 -13.97
N LEU A 109 5.23 3.84 -13.77
CA LEU A 109 4.15 4.02 -14.74
C LEU A 109 3.64 5.46 -14.78
N GLY A 110 3.54 6.14 -13.63
CA GLY A 110 3.17 7.56 -13.57
C GLY A 110 4.13 8.44 -14.38
N ARG A 111 5.44 8.26 -14.18
CA ARG A 111 6.48 8.93 -14.96
C ARG A 111 6.36 8.63 -16.46
N ARG A 112 6.15 7.38 -16.82
CA ARG A 112 5.95 6.98 -18.24
C ARG A 112 4.74 7.65 -18.86
N VAL A 113 3.63 7.76 -18.14
CA VAL A 113 2.42 8.45 -18.61
C VAL A 113 2.70 9.94 -18.79
N CYS A 114 3.28 10.63 -17.80
CA CYS A 114 3.64 12.04 -17.92
C CYS A 114 4.54 12.30 -19.15
N ARG A 115 5.59 11.49 -19.35
CA ARG A 115 6.50 11.62 -20.49
C ARG A 115 5.84 11.34 -21.84
N ARG A 116 4.84 10.47 -21.90
CA ARG A 116 4.04 10.28 -23.11
C ARG A 116 3.25 11.54 -23.47
N PHE A 117 2.89 12.36 -22.50
CA PHE A 117 2.33 13.70 -22.67
C PHE A 117 3.41 14.80 -22.72
N GLY A 118 4.69 14.47 -22.90
CA GLY A 118 5.78 15.41 -23.11
C GLY A 118 6.19 16.22 -21.86
N VAL A 119 5.77 15.81 -20.65
CA VAL A 119 6.07 16.52 -19.41
C VAL A 119 6.77 15.61 -18.39
N GLU A 120 7.60 16.18 -17.54
CA GLU A 120 8.07 15.51 -16.34
C GLU A 120 6.96 15.52 -15.28
N PRO A 121 6.86 14.46 -14.45
CA PRO A 121 5.91 14.44 -13.34
C PRO A 121 6.27 15.50 -12.29
N SER A 122 5.32 15.86 -11.42
CA SER A 122 5.56 16.72 -10.26
C SER A 122 6.81 16.29 -9.49
N GLY A 123 7.64 17.25 -9.11
CA GLY A 123 8.82 17.07 -8.27
C GLY A 123 8.49 16.89 -6.77
N ALA A 124 7.24 17.08 -6.38
CA ALA A 124 6.73 16.83 -5.03
C ALA A 124 5.96 15.53 -4.95
N GLY A 125 6.12 14.80 -3.85
CA GLY A 125 5.19 13.77 -3.43
C GLY A 125 3.93 14.45 -2.89
N TYR A 126 2.77 14.11 -3.42
CA TYR A 126 1.48 14.61 -2.95
C TYR A 126 0.54 13.46 -2.67
N LEU A 127 0.29 13.22 -1.38
CA LEU A 127 -0.49 12.11 -0.84
C LEU A 127 -1.57 12.66 0.10
N PRO A 128 -2.64 13.25 -0.48
CA PRO A 128 -3.62 13.99 0.28
C PRO A 128 -4.45 13.09 1.19
N ASP A 129 -4.85 11.89 0.73
CA ASP A 129 -5.88 11.09 1.39
C ASP A 129 -5.49 9.63 1.67
N SER A 130 -4.25 9.20 1.45
CA SER A 130 -3.78 7.85 1.81
C SER A 130 -3.95 7.58 3.31
N PHE A 131 -4.38 6.36 3.70
CA PHE A 131 -4.76 6.02 5.08
C PHE A 131 -3.58 5.50 5.91
N GLY A 132 -2.47 6.22 5.84
CA GLY A 132 -1.19 5.94 6.49
C GLY A 132 -0.09 5.62 5.48
N HIS A 133 1.15 5.68 5.96
CA HIS A 133 2.33 5.61 5.11
C HIS A 133 3.36 4.63 5.67
N PRO A 134 3.95 3.74 4.85
CA PRO A 134 4.96 2.78 5.28
C PRO A 134 6.31 3.44 5.54
N ALA A 135 7.09 2.85 6.45
CA ALA A 135 8.39 3.38 6.86
C ALA A 135 9.38 3.61 5.70
N GLN A 136 9.25 2.88 4.61
CA GLN A 136 10.14 2.97 3.45
C GLN A 136 9.73 3.98 2.38
N LEU A 137 8.61 4.69 2.58
CA LEU A 137 8.16 5.69 1.62
C LEU A 137 9.21 6.77 1.32
N PRO A 138 9.97 7.32 2.31
CA PRO A 138 11.03 8.28 2.03
C PRO A 138 12.08 7.77 1.04
N GLN A 139 12.50 6.51 1.19
CA GLN A 139 13.50 5.92 0.29
C GLN A 139 12.92 5.68 -1.11
N ILE A 140 11.64 5.28 -1.19
CA ILE A 140 10.95 5.13 -2.48
C ILE A 140 10.90 6.49 -3.18
N LEU A 141 10.41 7.55 -2.53
CA LEU A 141 10.30 8.88 -3.12
C LEU A 141 11.66 9.47 -3.52
N ALA A 142 12.65 9.40 -2.63
CA ALA A 142 14.02 9.88 -2.91
C ALA A 142 14.66 9.14 -4.08
N GLY A 143 14.35 7.85 -4.24
CA GLY A 143 14.77 7.02 -5.38
C GLY A 143 14.19 7.46 -6.73
N PHE A 144 13.18 8.32 -6.73
CA PHE A 144 12.61 8.99 -7.90
C PHE A 144 12.98 10.48 -7.98
N GLY A 145 13.90 10.94 -7.15
CA GLY A 145 14.34 12.35 -7.10
C GLY A 145 13.40 13.28 -6.34
N ILE A 146 12.35 12.76 -5.73
CA ILE A 146 11.37 13.53 -4.95
C ILE A 146 11.98 13.84 -3.58
N ARG A 147 12.04 15.12 -3.22
CA ARG A 147 12.67 15.61 -1.97
C ARG A 147 11.67 16.16 -0.96
N THR A 148 10.48 16.53 -1.40
CA THR A 148 9.42 17.10 -0.56
C THR A 148 8.18 16.21 -0.67
N LEU A 149 7.56 15.90 0.46
CA LEU A 149 6.30 15.18 0.55
C LEU A 149 5.27 16.07 1.26
N LEU A 150 4.14 16.29 0.61
CA LEU A 150 2.94 16.86 1.22
C LEU A 150 1.94 15.73 1.47
N PHE A 151 1.47 15.61 2.70
CA PHE A 151 0.53 14.57 3.11
C PHE A 151 -0.45 15.11 4.16
N SER A 152 -1.58 14.44 4.37
CA SER A 152 -2.58 14.89 5.35
C SER A 152 -2.63 14.01 6.58
N ARG A 153 -2.69 12.70 6.40
CA ARG A 153 -2.96 11.71 7.45
C ARG A 153 -1.68 11.01 7.91
N GLY A 154 -1.67 10.48 9.14
CA GLY A 154 -0.64 9.53 9.55
C GLY A 154 0.19 9.91 10.78
N LEU A 155 0.22 11.19 11.21
CA LEU A 155 0.93 11.56 12.45
C LEU A 155 0.11 11.20 13.70
N GLY A 156 0.80 10.59 14.67
CA GLY A 156 0.31 10.27 16.00
C GLY A 156 0.98 11.14 17.08
N ASP A 157 1.42 10.52 18.18
CA ASP A 157 2.08 11.23 19.27
C ASP A 157 3.47 11.77 18.88
N GLU A 158 4.09 11.24 17.84
CA GLU A 158 5.37 11.72 17.31
C GLU A 158 5.32 13.19 16.86
N ILE A 159 4.14 13.76 16.60
CA ILE A 159 3.98 15.19 16.28
C ILE A 159 4.48 16.10 17.42
N ASP A 160 4.44 15.63 18.68
CA ASP A 160 4.95 16.39 19.82
C ASP A 160 6.48 16.55 19.76
N ASP A 161 7.18 15.62 19.09
CA ASP A 161 8.64 15.60 18.96
C ASP A 161 9.10 16.22 17.63
N VAL A 162 8.37 15.95 16.53
CA VAL A 162 8.82 16.34 15.18
C VAL A 162 8.03 17.50 14.56
N GLY A 163 6.90 17.87 15.11
CA GLY A 163 6.03 18.92 14.58
C GLY A 163 5.34 18.47 13.28
N VAL A 164 5.01 19.45 12.42
CA VAL A 164 4.27 19.23 11.16
C VAL A 164 5.16 19.34 9.92
N VAL A 165 6.41 19.78 10.07
CA VAL A 165 7.44 19.82 9.03
C VAL A 165 8.71 19.20 9.60
N PHE A 166 9.17 18.11 9.02
CA PHE A 166 10.27 17.31 9.55
C PHE A 166 11.02 16.58 8.44
N ARG A 167 12.24 16.11 8.72
CA ARG A 167 12.93 15.14 7.87
C ARG A 167 12.43 13.75 8.19
N TRP A 168 11.85 13.09 7.20
CA TRP A 168 11.46 11.70 7.33
C TRP A 168 12.50 10.80 6.67
N ARG A 169 13.12 9.92 7.45
CA ARG A 169 14.25 9.09 7.02
C ARG A 169 13.89 7.62 6.95
N ALA A 170 14.40 6.94 5.92
CA ALA A 170 14.35 5.50 5.77
C ALA A 170 15.70 5.00 5.20
N GLY A 171 16.40 4.13 5.93
CA GLY A 171 17.75 3.69 5.54
C GLY A 171 18.68 4.87 5.22
N PRO A 172 19.33 4.88 4.03
CA PRO A 172 20.24 5.94 3.63
C PRO A 172 19.54 7.20 3.06
N ALA A 173 18.22 7.22 2.92
CA ALA A 173 17.49 8.28 2.23
C ALA A 173 16.56 9.06 3.16
N GLU A 174 16.28 10.31 2.81
CA GLU A 174 15.32 11.17 3.51
C GLU A 174 14.58 12.12 2.57
N VAL A 175 13.39 12.55 3.00
CA VAL A 175 12.59 13.60 2.39
C VAL A 175 12.16 14.61 3.45
N VAL A 176 11.85 15.84 3.07
CA VAL A 176 11.15 16.78 3.94
C VAL A 176 9.65 16.50 3.83
N ALA A 177 9.06 16.08 4.93
CA ALA A 177 7.63 15.77 5.02
C ALA A 177 6.88 16.94 5.65
N CYS A 178 5.79 17.37 5.01
CA CYS A 178 4.96 18.49 5.40
C CYS A 178 3.52 18.04 5.54
N GLN A 179 3.00 18.02 6.78
CA GLN A 179 1.58 17.71 6.99
C GLN A 179 0.71 18.92 6.64
N MET A 180 -0.26 18.71 5.76
CA MET A 180 -1.25 19.72 5.40
C MET A 180 -2.37 19.77 6.45
N LEU A 181 -2.52 20.91 7.11
CA LEU A 181 -3.48 21.10 8.18
C LEU A 181 -4.40 22.29 7.92
N PRO A 182 -5.64 22.22 8.40
CA PRO A 182 -6.29 21.07 9.06
C PRO A 182 -6.57 19.88 8.12
N HIS A 183 -6.51 20.05 6.80
CA HIS A 183 -6.71 19.03 5.76
C HIS A 183 -6.17 19.53 4.41
N TYR A 184 -6.14 18.64 3.36
CA TYR A 184 -5.72 19.00 2.00
C TYR A 184 -6.69 19.94 1.26
N ASP A 185 -7.81 20.32 1.87
CA ASP A 185 -8.77 21.30 1.36
C ASP A 185 -8.85 22.56 2.23
N ASN A 186 -7.74 22.90 2.90
CA ASN A 186 -7.68 23.96 3.91
C ASN A 186 -8.05 25.35 3.39
N PHE A 187 -8.07 25.56 2.07
CA PHE A 187 -8.42 26.83 1.44
C PHE A 187 -9.44 26.66 0.29
N ALA A 188 -10.27 25.63 0.33
CA ALA A 188 -11.30 25.33 -0.68
C ALA A 188 -12.65 26.03 -0.38
N ARG A 189 -13.53 26.09 -1.39
CA ARG A 189 -14.94 26.55 -1.32
C ARG A 189 -15.08 28.03 -0.89
N LEU A 190 -14.18 28.88 -1.33
CA LEU A 190 -14.14 30.29 -0.94
C LEU A 190 -15.37 31.09 -1.42
N THR A 191 -15.85 30.78 -2.62
CA THR A 191 -16.97 31.49 -3.25
C THR A 191 -18.34 30.99 -2.74
N TRP A 192 -18.38 29.85 -2.08
CA TRP A 192 -19.67 29.20 -1.73
C TRP A 192 -20.07 29.37 -0.27
N PHE A 193 -19.10 29.27 0.67
CA PHE A 193 -19.45 29.14 2.10
C PHE A 193 -18.57 29.96 3.05
N HIS A 194 -17.42 30.47 2.65
CA HIS A 194 -16.47 31.05 3.56
C HIS A 194 -15.89 32.35 3.04
N ASP A 195 -15.79 33.31 3.93
CA ASP A 195 -14.95 34.49 3.75
C ASP A 195 -13.47 34.02 3.69
N ALA A 196 -12.77 34.37 2.62
CA ALA A 196 -11.37 33.99 2.42
C ALA A 196 -10.45 34.53 3.53
N GLU A 197 -10.74 35.71 4.07
CA GLU A 197 -9.97 36.30 5.19
C GLU A 197 -10.15 35.46 6.46
N GLU A 198 -11.39 35.02 6.76
CA GLU A 198 -11.67 34.17 7.92
C GLU A 198 -10.96 32.83 7.79
N ARG A 199 -10.95 32.25 6.57
CA ARG A 199 -10.27 30.98 6.29
C ARG A 199 -8.76 31.08 6.53
N VAL A 200 -8.10 32.15 6.02
CA VAL A 200 -6.66 32.35 6.26
C VAL A 200 -6.38 32.52 7.75
N ARG A 201 -7.20 33.31 8.47
CA ARG A 201 -7.03 33.48 9.93
C ARG A 201 -7.20 32.15 10.66
N ALA A 202 -8.17 31.33 10.28
CA ALA A 202 -8.40 30.01 10.87
C ALA A 202 -7.20 29.07 10.66
N VAL A 203 -6.68 29.01 9.42
CA VAL A 203 -5.48 28.21 9.09
C VAL A 203 -4.28 28.66 9.93
N VAL A 204 -3.97 29.96 9.98
CA VAL A 204 -2.87 30.48 10.78
C VAL A 204 -3.09 30.27 12.29
N GLY A 205 -4.32 30.47 12.75
CA GLY A 205 -4.68 30.22 14.16
C GLY A 205 -4.54 28.75 14.57
N TYR A 206 -4.77 27.84 13.63
CA TYR A 206 -4.70 26.42 13.88
C TYR A 206 -3.25 25.89 13.92
N PHE A 207 -2.41 26.26 12.95
CA PHE A 207 -1.07 25.67 12.86
C PHE A 207 0.10 26.66 12.54
N GLY A 208 -0.14 27.94 12.48
CA GLY A 208 0.93 28.93 12.24
C GLY A 208 2.07 28.86 13.25
N GLU A 209 1.77 28.58 14.52
CA GLU A 209 2.82 28.38 15.53
C GLU A 209 3.62 27.08 15.31
N LEU A 210 2.99 26.02 14.78
CA LEU A 210 3.68 24.77 14.46
C LEU A 210 4.65 24.97 13.29
N VAL A 211 4.22 25.69 12.24
CA VAL A 211 5.06 26.01 11.07
C VAL A 211 6.25 26.89 11.50
N ARG A 212 5.99 27.93 12.31
CA ARG A 212 7.04 28.80 12.85
C ARG A 212 7.99 28.03 13.78
N GLY A 213 7.48 27.14 14.61
CA GLY A 213 8.27 26.26 15.47
C GLY A 213 9.22 25.36 14.70
N ALA A 214 8.86 24.98 13.48
CA ALA A 214 9.70 24.26 12.53
C ALA A 214 10.69 25.19 11.76
N GLY A 215 10.75 26.49 12.07
CA GLY A 215 11.63 27.44 11.40
C GLY A 215 11.20 27.78 9.97
N GLN A 216 9.93 27.51 9.59
CA GLN A 216 9.39 27.81 8.28
C GLN A 216 8.58 29.10 8.30
N ASP A 217 8.53 29.78 7.15
CA ASP A 217 7.79 31.03 6.94
C ASP A 217 6.79 30.98 5.78
N GLU A 218 6.65 29.80 5.15
CA GLU A 218 5.68 29.58 4.07
C GLU A 218 4.61 28.57 4.49
N ILE A 219 3.35 28.94 4.25
CA ILE A 219 2.18 28.09 4.46
C ILE A 219 1.58 27.70 3.11
N VAL A 220 1.32 26.42 2.88
CA VAL A 220 0.61 25.92 1.71
C VAL A 220 -0.89 26.01 1.95
N LEU A 221 -1.58 26.75 1.09
CA LEU A 221 -3.04 26.86 1.05
C LEU A 221 -3.58 26.06 -0.15
N ALA A 222 -4.18 24.93 0.14
CA ALA A 222 -4.71 24.03 -0.87
C ALA A 222 -6.15 24.45 -1.26
N ASN A 223 -6.28 25.08 -2.44
CA ASN A 223 -7.55 25.56 -2.97
C ASN A 223 -8.16 24.48 -3.90
N GLY A 224 -8.81 23.53 -3.31
CA GLY A 224 -9.45 22.40 -3.97
C GLY A 224 -9.89 21.36 -2.95
N SER A 225 -10.64 20.36 -3.37
CA SER A 225 -11.10 19.21 -2.56
C SER A 225 -11.56 18.11 -3.50
N ASP A 226 -12.21 17.07 -2.96
CA ASP A 226 -12.74 15.93 -3.72
C ASP A 226 -13.67 16.39 -4.84
N HIS A 227 -13.23 16.15 -6.09
CA HIS A 227 -14.01 16.39 -7.31
C HIS A 227 -14.49 17.84 -7.52
N LEU A 228 -13.89 18.81 -6.82
CA LEU A 228 -14.31 20.21 -6.98
C LEU A 228 -13.78 20.80 -8.29
N PRO A 229 -14.59 21.65 -8.95
CA PRO A 229 -14.14 22.45 -10.07
C PRO A 229 -13.18 23.55 -9.59
N ILE A 230 -12.42 24.10 -10.54
CA ILE A 230 -11.60 25.29 -10.34
C ILE A 230 -12.47 26.49 -9.88
N GLU A 231 -11.92 27.33 -9.00
CA GLU A 231 -12.54 28.60 -8.55
C GLU A 231 -11.95 29.77 -9.37
N PRO A 232 -12.63 30.23 -10.44
CA PRO A 232 -12.06 31.21 -11.36
C PRO A 232 -11.72 32.58 -10.74
N GLU A 233 -12.40 32.93 -9.64
CA GLU A 233 -12.23 34.20 -8.93
C GLU A 233 -11.00 34.23 -8.01
N LEU A 234 -10.29 33.11 -7.87
CA LEU A 234 -9.16 32.97 -6.95
C LEU A 234 -8.09 34.07 -7.11
N PRO A 235 -7.60 34.46 -8.31
CA PRO A 235 -6.60 35.51 -8.45
C PRO A 235 -7.05 36.88 -7.89
N GLU A 236 -8.35 37.22 -8.07
CA GLU A 236 -8.94 38.46 -7.52
C GLU A 236 -9.04 38.39 -5.99
N ILE A 237 -9.44 37.25 -5.44
CA ILE A 237 -9.51 36.99 -3.99
C ILE A 237 -8.11 37.17 -3.37
N LEU A 238 -7.07 36.58 -3.96
CA LEU A 238 -5.71 36.71 -3.45
C LEU A 238 -5.20 38.15 -3.44
N THR A 239 -5.49 38.92 -4.51
CA THR A 239 -5.20 40.34 -4.56
C THR A 239 -5.90 41.11 -3.41
N GLY A 240 -7.12 40.72 -3.06
CA GLY A 240 -7.83 41.29 -1.91
C GLY A 240 -7.16 40.95 -0.57
N LEU A 241 -6.76 39.70 -0.38
CA LEU A 241 -6.06 39.25 0.83
C LEU A 241 -4.72 39.93 1.03
N GLU A 242 -3.92 40.13 -0.04
CA GLU A 242 -2.67 40.87 0.01
C GLU A 242 -2.85 42.31 0.52
N ARG A 243 -3.89 42.97 0.05
CA ARG A 243 -4.23 44.34 0.52
C ARG A 243 -4.68 44.34 1.99
N THR A 244 -5.44 43.35 2.40
CA THR A 244 -5.97 43.27 3.78
C THR A 244 -4.89 42.95 4.79
N PHE A 245 -4.02 41.98 4.48
CA PHE A 245 -3.04 41.45 5.45
C PHE A 245 -1.62 42.00 5.29
N GLY A 246 -1.30 42.59 4.16
CA GLY A 246 0.09 42.98 3.86
C GLY A 246 1.05 41.80 3.71
N ALA A 247 0.52 40.62 3.43
CA ALA A 247 1.25 39.36 3.23
C ALA A 247 1.24 38.98 1.74
N THR A 248 2.17 38.15 1.31
CA THR A 248 2.24 37.64 -0.07
C THR A 248 1.44 36.37 -0.23
N PHE A 249 0.51 36.34 -1.20
CA PHE A 249 -0.25 35.17 -1.62
C PHE A 249 0.06 34.86 -3.08
N ARG A 250 0.87 33.81 -3.30
CA ARG A 250 1.35 33.43 -4.63
C ARG A 250 0.61 32.18 -5.13
N LEU A 251 -0.02 32.27 -6.31
CA LEU A 251 -0.48 31.08 -7.02
C LEU A 251 0.72 30.26 -7.51
N GLY A 252 0.69 28.97 -7.31
CA GLY A 252 1.74 28.07 -7.74
C GLY A 252 1.34 26.60 -7.68
N ARG A 253 2.34 25.73 -7.69
CA ARG A 253 2.22 24.28 -7.69
C ARG A 253 2.84 23.67 -6.43
N TYR A 254 2.51 22.42 -6.13
CA TYR A 254 3.11 21.72 -4.99
C TYR A 254 4.63 21.54 -5.12
N ASP A 255 5.14 21.32 -6.34
CA ASP A 255 6.59 21.18 -6.59
C ASP A 255 7.40 22.47 -6.36
N GLU A 256 6.72 23.60 -6.21
CA GLU A 256 7.34 24.90 -5.86
C GLU A 256 7.49 25.09 -4.34
N HIS A 257 6.90 24.22 -3.52
CA HIS A 257 7.09 24.22 -2.07
C HIS A 257 8.41 23.54 -1.71
N ALA A 258 9.37 24.33 -1.27
CA ALA A 258 10.72 23.87 -0.94
C ALA A 258 11.11 24.30 0.49
N PRO A 259 10.59 23.62 1.52
CA PRO A 259 10.91 23.95 2.91
C PRO A 259 12.39 23.70 3.19
N ALA A 260 12.98 24.56 4.02
CA ALA A 260 14.37 24.39 4.45
C ALA A 260 14.51 23.14 5.30
N ALA A 261 15.43 22.25 4.94
CA ALA A 261 15.66 21.00 5.66
C ALA A 261 16.56 21.14 6.90
N ASP A 262 17.41 22.20 6.90
CA ASP A 262 18.41 22.40 7.95
C ASP A 262 17.75 22.67 9.33
N GLY A 263 18.19 21.90 10.32
CA GLY A 263 17.69 22.04 11.69
C GLY A 263 16.35 21.37 11.97
N LEU A 264 15.67 20.80 10.95
CA LEU A 264 14.44 20.06 11.16
C LEU A 264 14.71 18.76 11.95
N PRO A 265 13.80 18.40 12.88
CA PRO A 265 13.85 17.10 13.57
C PRO A 265 13.72 15.94 12.57
N VAL A 266 14.17 14.76 12.96
CA VAL A 266 14.13 13.55 12.15
C VAL A 266 13.12 12.58 12.72
N HIS A 267 12.24 12.07 11.85
CA HIS A 267 11.39 10.91 12.13
C HIS A 267 11.90 9.68 11.38
N GLU A 268 11.83 8.53 12.00
CA GLU A 268 12.05 7.20 11.41
C GLU A 268 10.88 6.29 11.77
N GLY A 269 10.40 5.50 10.82
CA GLY A 269 9.27 4.60 11.04
C GLY A 269 8.05 4.93 10.19
N GLU A 270 6.95 4.24 10.48
CA GLU A 270 5.67 4.40 9.78
C GLU A 270 4.93 5.66 10.26
N LEU A 271 4.13 6.27 9.38
CA LEU A 271 3.17 7.30 9.74
C LEU A 271 1.76 6.71 9.69
N VAL A 272 1.30 6.19 10.81
CA VAL A 272 0.02 5.47 10.92
C VAL A 272 -0.79 5.90 12.15
N GLY A 273 -0.43 7.04 12.75
CA GLY A 273 -1.15 7.67 13.84
C GLY A 273 -2.32 8.52 13.34
N SER A 274 -3.29 8.78 14.19
CA SER A 274 -4.53 9.51 13.87
C SER A 274 -4.82 10.64 14.85
N ARG A 275 -3.77 11.40 15.20
CA ARG A 275 -3.91 12.48 16.18
C ARG A 275 -4.71 13.66 15.64
N LEU A 276 -4.31 14.23 14.53
CA LEU A 276 -4.95 15.41 13.95
C LEU A 276 -5.93 15.05 12.81
N GLN A 277 -5.73 13.88 12.19
CA GLN A 277 -6.52 13.37 11.07
C GLN A 277 -6.83 11.89 11.24
N ASN A 278 -7.96 11.44 10.74
CA ASN A 278 -8.34 10.03 10.76
C ASN A 278 -7.40 9.21 9.88
N VAL A 279 -7.01 8.01 10.31
CA VAL A 279 -6.28 7.04 9.49
C VAL A 279 -7.16 5.88 9.02
N LEU A 280 -8.38 5.75 9.57
CA LEU A 280 -9.44 4.89 9.04
C LEU A 280 -9.05 3.40 8.96
N ARG A 281 -8.38 2.87 9.96
CA ARG A 281 -7.74 1.53 9.94
C ARG A 281 -8.68 0.34 9.72
N GLY A 282 -10.01 0.52 9.85
CA GLY A 282 -10.96 -0.55 9.58
C GLY A 282 -10.93 -1.03 8.13
N VAL A 283 -10.39 -0.22 7.21
CA VAL A 283 -10.23 -0.61 5.81
C VAL A 283 -9.30 -1.82 5.63
N ASN A 284 -8.38 -2.07 6.56
CA ASN A 284 -7.46 -3.21 6.49
C ASN A 284 -8.20 -4.55 6.41
N SER A 285 -9.37 -4.66 7.03
CA SER A 285 -10.17 -5.87 7.06
C SER A 285 -11.51 -5.78 6.32
N ALA A 286 -11.88 -4.61 5.82
CA ALA A 286 -13.08 -4.45 4.99
C ALA A 286 -12.93 -5.25 3.68
N ARG A 287 -14.01 -5.99 3.27
CA ARG A 287 -14.06 -6.75 2.01
C ARG A 287 -12.80 -7.58 1.77
N ILE A 288 -12.47 -8.46 2.70
CA ILE A 288 -11.24 -9.25 2.74
C ILE A 288 -10.91 -9.96 1.40
N TYR A 289 -11.94 -10.33 0.62
CA TYR A 289 -11.78 -10.96 -0.67
C TYR A 289 -11.00 -10.11 -1.69
N LEU A 290 -11.05 -8.77 -1.58
CA LEU A 290 -10.26 -7.87 -2.43
C LEU A 290 -8.77 -7.95 -2.09
N LYS A 291 -8.43 -7.96 -0.79
CA LYS A 291 -7.05 -8.09 -0.31
C LYS A 291 -6.44 -9.43 -0.71
N GLN A 292 -7.24 -10.51 -0.65
CA GLN A 292 -6.82 -11.82 -1.13
C GLN A 292 -6.60 -11.85 -2.66
N ALA A 293 -7.47 -11.19 -3.42
CA ALA A 293 -7.32 -11.10 -4.88
C ALA A 293 -6.07 -10.28 -5.25
N ASN A 294 -5.86 -9.15 -4.57
CA ASN A 294 -4.69 -8.28 -4.79
C ASN A 294 -3.37 -9.00 -4.48
N GLU A 295 -3.27 -9.58 -3.30
CA GLU A 295 -2.06 -10.31 -2.87
C GLU A 295 -1.70 -11.43 -3.85
N ARG A 296 -2.69 -12.24 -4.26
CA ARG A 296 -2.50 -13.29 -5.26
C ARG A 296 -2.01 -12.72 -6.60
N ALA A 297 -2.61 -11.63 -7.06
CA ALA A 297 -2.25 -10.99 -8.33
C ALA A 297 -0.82 -10.42 -8.29
N GLU A 298 -0.45 -9.68 -7.24
CA GLU A 298 0.91 -9.14 -7.07
C GLU A 298 1.96 -10.24 -7.03
N ARG A 299 1.76 -11.30 -6.23
CA ARG A 299 2.71 -12.42 -6.13
C ARG A 299 2.87 -13.14 -7.45
N ARG A 300 1.77 -13.39 -8.17
CA ARG A 300 1.81 -14.06 -9.47
C ARG A 300 2.51 -13.20 -10.52
N MET A 301 2.24 -11.90 -10.57
CA MET A 301 2.90 -10.95 -11.48
C MET A 301 4.41 -10.97 -11.28
N LEU A 302 4.88 -10.81 -10.05
CA LEU A 302 6.32 -10.84 -9.72
C LEU A 302 6.95 -12.18 -10.09
N SER A 303 6.25 -13.29 -9.91
CA SER A 303 6.73 -14.62 -10.28
C SER A 303 6.86 -14.79 -11.79
N ILE A 304 5.86 -14.38 -12.57
CA ILE A 304 5.89 -14.46 -14.04
C ILE A 304 6.99 -13.55 -14.62
N GLU A 305 7.11 -12.33 -14.11
CA GLU A 305 8.16 -11.38 -14.50
C GLU A 305 9.56 -11.94 -14.25
N THR A 306 9.77 -12.47 -13.05
CA THR A 306 11.04 -13.11 -12.68
C THR A 306 11.36 -14.28 -13.61
N ALA A 307 10.39 -15.15 -13.86
CA ALA A 307 10.58 -16.30 -14.73
C ALA A 307 10.88 -15.90 -16.18
N ALA A 308 10.21 -14.88 -16.71
CA ALA A 308 10.49 -14.31 -18.02
C ALA A 308 11.92 -13.75 -18.12
N ALA A 309 12.34 -12.99 -17.09
CA ALA A 309 13.69 -12.42 -17.01
C ALA A 309 14.78 -13.50 -16.89
N LEU A 310 14.55 -14.57 -16.13
CA LEU A 310 15.47 -15.70 -16.04
C LEU A 310 15.63 -16.42 -17.38
N ARG A 311 14.57 -16.57 -18.15
CA ARG A 311 14.64 -17.14 -19.51
C ARG A 311 15.37 -16.22 -20.50
N THR A 312 15.12 -14.93 -20.44
CA THR A 312 15.88 -13.97 -21.24
C THR A 312 17.37 -14.06 -20.92
N LEU A 313 17.72 -14.13 -19.65
CA LEU A 313 19.12 -14.23 -19.18
C LEU A 313 19.82 -15.51 -19.66
N ARG A 314 19.11 -16.63 -19.71
CA ARG A 314 19.65 -17.94 -20.08
C ARG A 314 19.70 -18.17 -21.59
N ASP A 315 18.60 -17.88 -22.27
CA ASP A 315 18.33 -18.32 -23.64
C ASP A 315 18.31 -17.17 -24.65
N ASP A 316 18.52 -15.93 -24.19
CA ASP A 316 18.29 -14.71 -24.98
C ASP A 316 16.84 -14.64 -25.54
N ALA A 317 15.90 -15.27 -24.81
CA ALA A 317 14.49 -15.30 -25.18
C ALA A 317 13.88 -13.88 -25.10
N PRO A 318 12.98 -13.51 -26.03
CA PRO A 318 12.32 -12.21 -25.96
C PRO A 318 11.56 -12.02 -24.64
N TYR A 319 11.79 -10.89 -23.98
CA TYR A 319 11.06 -10.53 -22.77
C TYR A 319 9.69 -9.92 -23.16
N PRO A 320 8.55 -10.38 -22.59
CA PRO A 320 7.21 -9.92 -22.97
C PRO A 320 6.86 -8.57 -22.29
N ALA A 321 7.68 -7.55 -22.52
CA ALA A 321 7.60 -6.25 -21.84
C ALA A 321 6.24 -5.54 -22.03
N GLY A 322 5.65 -5.65 -23.22
CA GLY A 322 4.37 -5.04 -23.54
C GLY A 322 3.22 -5.64 -22.75
N ASP A 323 3.17 -6.98 -22.71
CA ASP A 323 2.11 -7.74 -22.04
C ASP A 323 2.19 -7.58 -20.52
N LEU A 324 3.40 -7.66 -19.96
CA LEU A 324 3.65 -7.44 -18.53
C LEU A 324 3.29 -6.01 -18.09
N ARG A 325 3.61 -5.02 -18.93
CA ARG A 325 3.22 -3.62 -18.67
C ARG A 325 1.71 -3.43 -18.67
N LEU A 326 1.02 -4.07 -19.61
CA LEU A 326 -0.44 -4.07 -19.66
C LEU A 326 -1.01 -4.68 -18.38
N ALA A 327 -0.50 -5.83 -17.96
CA ALA A 327 -0.93 -6.51 -16.75
C ALA A 327 -0.67 -5.67 -15.48
N TRP A 328 0.51 -5.05 -15.35
CA TRP A 328 0.80 -4.12 -14.26
C TRP A 328 -0.14 -2.92 -14.24
N ARG A 329 -0.42 -2.32 -15.40
CA ARG A 329 -1.37 -1.20 -15.50
C ARG A 329 -2.75 -1.60 -15.01
N ASP A 330 -3.24 -2.78 -15.40
CA ASP A 330 -4.57 -3.25 -15.02
C ASP A 330 -4.63 -3.61 -13.52
N LEU A 331 -3.53 -4.14 -12.94
CA LEU A 331 -3.41 -4.35 -11.50
C LEU A 331 -3.43 -3.01 -10.73
N LEU A 332 -2.61 -2.04 -11.14
CA LEU A 332 -2.52 -0.74 -10.48
C LEU A 332 -3.83 0.05 -10.52
N ARG A 333 -4.69 -0.18 -11.51
CA ARG A 333 -6.05 0.41 -11.57
C ARG A 333 -7.00 -0.09 -10.47
N ASN A 334 -6.63 -1.17 -9.75
CA ASN A 334 -7.34 -1.63 -8.57
C ASN A 334 -6.75 -1.08 -7.24
N HIS A 335 -5.64 -0.32 -7.31
CA HIS A 335 -4.93 0.21 -6.15
C HIS A 335 -5.33 1.61 -5.66
N PRO A 336 -6.17 2.45 -6.40
CA PRO A 336 -6.66 3.66 -5.76
C PRO A 336 -7.16 3.38 -4.36
N HIS A 337 -6.90 4.30 -3.41
CA HIS A 337 -7.10 4.02 -1.99
C HIS A 337 -8.53 3.57 -1.67
N ASP A 338 -9.58 4.20 -2.18
CA ASP A 338 -10.96 3.77 -1.96
C ASP A 338 -11.29 2.40 -2.58
N SER A 339 -10.61 2.05 -3.69
CA SER A 339 -10.78 0.75 -4.35
C SER A 339 -10.19 -0.37 -3.49
N ILE A 340 -8.86 -0.34 -3.22
CA ILE A 340 -8.20 -1.42 -2.46
C ILE A 340 -8.62 -1.45 -0.99
N CYS A 341 -8.94 -0.31 -0.40
CA CYS A 341 -9.48 -0.22 0.95
C CYS A 341 -10.85 -0.91 1.09
N GLY A 342 -11.59 -1.02 0.00
CA GLY A 342 -12.90 -1.66 0.05
C GLY A 342 -13.99 -0.77 0.64
N CYS A 343 -13.79 0.56 0.62
CA CYS A 343 -14.69 1.55 1.22
C CYS A 343 -15.55 2.29 0.20
N SER A 344 -15.68 1.77 -1.00
CA SER A 344 -16.55 2.28 -2.07
C SER A 344 -17.93 1.61 -2.10
N CYS A 345 -18.83 2.08 -2.99
CA CYS A 345 -20.10 1.41 -3.25
C CYS A 345 -19.89 0.01 -3.86
N ASP A 346 -20.90 -0.84 -3.77
CA ASP A 346 -20.79 -2.26 -4.16
C ASP A 346 -20.44 -2.45 -5.64
N GLU A 347 -20.93 -1.57 -6.51
CA GLU A 347 -20.65 -1.59 -7.94
C GLU A 347 -19.16 -1.49 -8.24
N VAL A 348 -18.44 -0.58 -7.58
CA VAL A 348 -16.99 -0.42 -7.71
C VAL A 348 -16.27 -1.73 -7.42
N HIS A 349 -16.64 -2.39 -6.33
CA HIS A 349 -15.96 -3.62 -5.93
C HIS A 349 -16.30 -4.83 -6.79
N ARG A 350 -17.49 -4.85 -7.40
CA ARG A 350 -17.83 -5.84 -8.44
C ARG A 350 -16.98 -5.61 -9.71
N ASP A 351 -16.80 -4.35 -10.12
CA ASP A 351 -15.93 -3.99 -11.25
C ASP A 351 -14.46 -4.35 -10.97
N MET A 352 -13.98 -4.16 -9.75
CA MET A 352 -12.64 -4.61 -9.33
C MET A 352 -12.47 -6.12 -9.48
N LEU A 353 -13.45 -6.93 -9.09
CA LEU A 353 -13.40 -8.39 -9.26
C LEU A 353 -13.33 -8.78 -10.74
N VAL A 354 -14.08 -8.10 -11.61
CA VAL A 354 -14.00 -8.31 -13.06
C VAL A 354 -12.60 -7.94 -13.58
N ARG A 355 -12.00 -6.84 -13.11
CA ARG A 355 -10.62 -6.46 -13.47
C ARG A 355 -9.61 -7.51 -13.01
N TYR A 356 -9.74 -8.07 -11.80
CA TYR A 356 -8.88 -9.18 -11.34
C TYR A 356 -9.06 -10.44 -12.19
N GLU A 357 -10.28 -10.81 -12.59
CA GLU A 357 -10.51 -11.95 -13.50
C GLU A 357 -9.88 -11.74 -14.89
N GLN A 358 -9.96 -10.52 -15.42
CA GLN A 358 -9.33 -10.17 -16.69
C GLN A 358 -7.81 -10.24 -16.59
N LEU A 359 -7.26 -9.72 -15.49
CA LEU A 359 -5.84 -9.78 -15.18
C LEU A 359 -5.36 -11.24 -15.04
N ASP A 360 -6.10 -12.11 -14.35
CA ASP A 360 -5.76 -13.54 -14.24
C ASP A 360 -5.65 -14.20 -15.62
N ARG A 361 -6.58 -13.90 -16.57
CA ARG A 361 -6.53 -14.41 -17.94
C ARG A 361 -5.31 -13.89 -18.72
N THR A 362 -4.97 -12.61 -18.54
CA THR A 362 -3.76 -12.02 -19.14
C THR A 362 -2.52 -12.71 -18.59
N MET A 363 -2.46 -12.92 -17.27
CA MET A 363 -1.35 -13.62 -16.63
C MET A 363 -1.23 -15.08 -17.08
N ASP A 364 -2.34 -15.80 -17.31
CA ASP A 364 -2.34 -17.16 -17.88
C ASP A 364 -1.71 -17.21 -19.27
N TYR A 365 -1.95 -16.18 -20.08
CA TYR A 365 -1.33 -16.06 -21.39
C TYR A 365 0.16 -15.75 -21.29
N VAL A 366 0.52 -14.73 -20.53
CA VAL A 366 1.92 -14.30 -20.36
C VAL A 366 2.78 -15.40 -19.73
N GLU A 367 2.24 -16.12 -18.74
CA GLU A 367 2.92 -17.26 -18.11
C GLU A 367 3.26 -18.34 -19.13
N ARG A 368 2.33 -18.70 -20.00
CA ARG A 368 2.57 -19.71 -21.07
C ARG A 368 3.60 -19.25 -22.09
N GLU A 369 3.54 -18.00 -22.53
CA GLU A 369 4.52 -17.42 -23.44
C GLU A 369 5.91 -17.33 -22.79
N ALA A 370 5.97 -16.90 -21.53
CA ALA A 370 7.22 -16.73 -20.81
C ALA A 370 7.87 -18.07 -20.37
N LEU A 371 7.07 -19.07 -20.02
CA LEU A 371 7.58 -20.30 -19.41
C LEU A 371 7.48 -21.54 -20.29
N GLY A 372 6.71 -21.48 -21.38
CA GLY A 372 6.40 -22.65 -22.21
C GLY A 372 5.34 -23.57 -21.56
N VAL A 373 5.16 -24.75 -22.16
CA VAL A 373 4.12 -25.72 -21.74
C VAL A 373 4.67 -27.04 -21.19
N GLY A 374 5.92 -27.07 -20.80
CA GLY A 374 6.68 -28.27 -20.47
C GLY A 374 6.25 -29.01 -19.19
N GLY A 375 5.43 -28.41 -18.35
CA GLY A 375 4.91 -29.03 -17.12
C GLY A 375 5.91 -29.24 -15.98
N ALA A 376 7.14 -28.71 -16.11
CA ALA A 376 8.08 -28.63 -15.01
C ALA A 376 7.57 -27.65 -13.94
N LEU A 377 7.94 -27.87 -12.67
CA LEU A 377 7.72 -26.90 -11.60
C LEU A 377 8.80 -25.82 -11.66
N VAL A 378 8.42 -24.55 -11.48
CA VAL A 378 9.33 -23.41 -11.55
C VAL A 378 9.34 -22.67 -10.23
N ASN A 379 10.52 -22.55 -9.62
CA ASN A 379 10.79 -21.73 -8.44
C ASN A 379 11.34 -20.37 -8.85
N THR A 380 10.60 -19.31 -8.60
CA THR A 380 10.95 -17.92 -8.95
C THR A 380 11.58 -17.15 -7.78
N LEU A 381 11.82 -17.79 -6.65
CA LEU A 381 12.57 -17.21 -5.53
C LEU A 381 14.03 -17.71 -5.52
N PRO A 382 14.99 -16.92 -4.99
CA PRO A 382 16.41 -17.21 -5.09
C PRO A 382 16.94 -18.30 -4.15
N PHE A 383 16.07 -18.97 -3.39
CA PHE A 383 16.46 -19.98 -2.41
C PHE A 383 15.72 -21.29 -2.62
N ARG A 384 16.33 -22.39 -2.15
CA ARG A 384 15.73 -23.73 -2.20
C ARG A 384 14.45 -23.78 -1.40
N ARG A 385 13.41 -24.38 -1.98
CA ARG A 385 12.05 -24.43 -1.41
C ARG A 385 11.45 -25.80 -1.47
N ARG A 386 10.58 -26.05 -0.49
CA ARG A 386 9.71 -27.22 -0.47
C ARG A 386 8.25 -26.77 -0.46
N ARG A 387 7.46 -27.36 -1.35
CA ARG A 387 6.03 -27.08 -1.43
C ARG A 387 5.23 -28.32 -1.71
N VAL A 388 3.99 -28.33 -1.24
CA VAL A 388 3.00 -29.32 -1.64
C VAL A 388 2.32 -28.84 -2.91
N VAL A 389 2.40 -29.64 -3.96
CA VAL A 389 1.73 -29.42 -5.25
C VAL A 389 0.93 -30.67 -5.57
N ASP A 390 -0.36 -30.53 -5.85
CA ASP A 390 -1.29 -31.64 -6.16
C ASP A 390 -1.29 -32.78 -5.12
N GLY A 391 -0.95 -32.49 -3.87
CA GLY A 391 -0.93 -33.41 -2.76
C GLY A 391 0.45 -33.97 -2.39
N ASP A 392 1.42 -33.87 -3.27
CA ASP A 392 2.79 -34.35 -3.09
C ASP A 392 3.74 -33.22 -2.71
N LEU A 393 4.79 -33.55 -1.93
CA LEU A 393 5.84 -32.62 -1.53
C LEU A 393 6.97 -32.62 -2.56
N PHE A 394 7.33 -31.45 -3.06
CA PHE A 394 8.44 -31.25 -3.99
C PHE A 394 9.48 -30.28 -3.41
N GLU A 395 10.73 -30.44 -3.84
CA GLU A 395 11.84 -29.52 -3.52
C GLU A 395 12.48 -29.03 -4.83
N LEU A 396 12.69 -27.71 -4.92
CA LEU A 396 13.41 -27.09 -6.01
C LEU A 396 14.49 -26.16 -5.47
N ASP A 397 15.60 -26.06 -6.19
CA ASP A 397 16.63 -25.05 -5.96
C ASP A 397 16.14 -23.63 -6.27
N GLY A 398 16.87 -22.60 -5.86
CA GLY A 398 16.53 -21.22 -6.15
C GLY A 398 16.60 -20.94 -7.66
N PHE A 399 15.67 -20.09 -8.15
CA PHE A 399 15.60 -19.68 -9.55
C PHE A 399 15.71 -20.83 -10.57
N SER A 400 14.98 -21.91 -10.35
CA SER A 400 15.09 -23.12 -11.20
C SER A 400 13.74 -23.60 -11.70
N GLY A 401 13.78 -24.32 -12.82
CA GLY A 401 12.65 -25.09 -13.33
C GLY A 401 13.06 -26.54 -13.52
N ASP A 402 12.35 -27.49 -12.90
CA ASP A 402 12.69 -28.92 -12.95
C ASP A 402 11.42 -29.79 -12.86
N ARG A 403 11.60 -31.10 -13.13
CA ARG A 403 10.60 -32.15 -12.92
C ARG A 403 11.08 -33.07 -11.79
N PRO A 404 11.12 -32.56 -10.53
CA PRO A 404 11.60 -33.35 -9.42
C PRO A 404 10.65 -34.52 -9.13
N GLU A 405 11.20 -35.61 -8.63
CA GLU A 405 10.39 -36.66 -8.03
C GLU A 405 9.81 -36.18 -6.70
N PRO A 406 8.56 -36.60 -6.36
CA PRO A 406 7.98 -36.29 -5.07
C PRO A 406 8.85 -36.78 -3.91
N LEU A 407 9.09 -35.91 -2.94
CA LEU A 407 9.84 -36.26 -1.74
C LEU A 407 9.02 -37.17 -0.84
N VAL A 408 9.45 -38.42 -0.65
CA VAL A 408 8.88 -39.35 0.31
C VAL A 408 9.63 -39.22 1.63
N LEU A 409 9.25 -38.24 2.45
CA LEU A 409 9.83 -38.08 3.79
C LEU A 409 9.07 -39.00 4.80
N ARG A 410 9.80 -39.98 5.35
CA ARG A 410 9.29 -40.77 6.48
C ARG A 410 9.39 -39.92 7.75
N GLY A 411 8.43 -39.00 7.93
CA GLY A 411 8.32 -38.20 9.12
C GLY A 411 7.71 -38.94 10.30
N LYS A 412 8.14 -38.61 11.52
CA LYS A 412 7.35 -38.99 12.73
C LYS A 412 6.01 -38.29 12.68
N ARG A 413 5.00 -38.99 13.24
CA ARG A 413 3.67 -38.39 13.44
C ARG A 413 3.82 -37.17 14.35
N ILE A 414 3.44 -36.01 13.83
CA ILE A 414 3.49 -34.74 14.57
C ILE A 414 2.26 -34.68 15.48
N ASP A 415 2.47 -34.41 16.76
CA ASP A 415 1.35 -34.16 17.67
C ASP A 415 0.79 -32.75 17.45
N LEU A 416 -0.47 -32.68 17.04
CA LEU A 416 -1.16 -31.40 16.77
C LEU A 416 -2.05 -30.93 17.92
N GLU A 417 -2.24 -31.75 18.97
CA GLU A 417 -3.11 -31.39 20.11
C GLU A 417 -2.66 -30.13 20.82
N PRO A 418 -1.33 -29.88 21.06
CA PRO A 418 -0.87 -28.63 21.65
C PRO A 418 -1.18 -27.40 20.81
N ILE A 419 -1.29 -27.55 19.48
CA ILE A 419 -1.64 -26.47 18.56
C ILE A 419 -3.14 -26.23 18.57
N VAL A 420 -3.94 -27.29 18.53
CA VAL A 420 -5.41 -27.21 18.63
C VAL A 420 -5.81 -26.49 19.91
N ALA A 421 -5.15 -26.78 21.03
CA ALA A 421 -5.41 -26.15 22.31
C ALA A 421 -5.05 -24.64 22.37
N ARG A 422 -4.28 -24.14 21.39
CA ARG A 422 -3.90 -22.72 21.30
C ARG A 422 -4.80 -21.91 20.37
N LEU A 423 -5.72 -22.55 19.65
CA LEU A 423 -6.57 -21.87 18.67
C LEU A 423 -7.96 -21.59 19.25
N ASP A 424 -8.33 -20.31 19.27
CA ASP A 424 -9.69 -19.86 19.55
C ASP A 424 -10.22 -19.04 18.39
N PHE A 425 -11.51 -19.13 18.10
CA PHE A 425 -12.20 -18.26 17.16
C PHE A 425 -13.11 -17.31 17.92
N GLU A 426 -12.92 -16.02 17.67
CA GLU A 426 -13.60 -14.95 18.37
C GLU A 426 -14.44 -14.12 17.38
N ASP A 427 -15.66 -13.79 17.78
CA ASP A 427 -16.57 -12.94 17.02
C ASP A 427 -16.93 -11.70 17.84
N GLU A 428 -16.82 -10.52 17.24
CA GLU A 428 -17.12 -9.24 17.85
C GLU A 428 -18.19 -8.50 17.05
N ALA A 429 -19.22 -7.99 17.70
CA ALA A 429 -20.18 -7.11 17.04
C ALA A 429 -19.49 -5.81 16.59
N ASP A 430 -19.78 -5.37 15.38
CA ASP A 430 -19.25 -4.14 14.78
C ASP A 430 -20.40 -3.16 14.46
N ILE A 431 -20.46 -2.06 15.19
CA ILE A 431 -21.41 -0.96 14.92
C ILE A 431 -20.79 0.15 14.06
N GLY A 432 -19.59 -0.09 13.53
CA GLY A 432 -18.85 0.83 12.68
C GLY A 432 -19.36 0.90 11.25
N ASP A 433 -18.46 1.26 10.38
CA ASP A 433 -18.65 1.38 8.94
C ASP A 433 -17.41 0.83 8.19
N LEU A 434 -17.36 0.92 6.85
CA LEU A 434 -16.25 0.34 6.10
C LEU A 434 -14.89 0.94 6.50
N TYR A 435 -14.83 2.19 6.94
CA TYR A 435 -13.62 2.89 7.33
C TYR A 435 -13.12 2.53 8.74
N THR A 436 -14.04 2.38 9.69
CA THR A 436 -13.64 2.26 11.11
C THR A 436 -14.41 1.11 11.79
N PHE A 437 -13.66 0.17 12.38
CA PHE A 437 -14.23 -0.81 13.30
C PHE A 437 -14.66 -0.10 14.60
N CYS A 438 -15.88 -0.36 15.03
CA CYS A 438 -16.39 0.14 16.31
C CYS A 438 -17.04 -1.01 17.10
N PRO A 439 -16.48 -1.41 18.25
CA PRO A 439 -17.02 -2.53 19.01
C PRO A 439 -18.44 -2.27 19.50
N GLY A 440 -19.36 -3.19 19.18
CA GLY A 440 -20.79 -3.09 19.51
C GLY A 440 -21.22 -3.94 20.70
N GLY A 441 -20.31 -4.62 21.38
CA GLY A 441 -20.68 -5.50 22.47
C GLY A 441 -19.54 -6.37 22.99
N LYS A 442 -19.91 -7.51 23.60
CA LYS A 442 -18.93 -8.47 24.14
C LYS A 442 -18.45 -9.39 23.01
N THR A 443 -17.17 -9.73 23.06
CA THR A 443 -16.56 -10.78 22.26
C THR A 443 -17.20 -12.14 22.60
N ARG A 444 -17.49 -12.94 21.60
CA ARG A 444 -18.03 -14.29 21.71
C ARG A 444 -16.99 -15.29 21.22
N SER A 445 -16.71 -16.33 22.00
CA SER A 445 -15.87 -17.45 21.53
C SER A 445 -16.72 -18.48 20.79
N ALA A 446 -16.18 -19.01 19.70
CA ALA A 446 -16.84 -20.06 18.94
C ALA A 446 -16.88 -21.38 19.72
N ARG A 447 -17.98 -22.08 19.61
CA ARG A 447 -18.13 -23.41 20.21
C ARG A 447 -17.51 -24.48 19.30
N LEU A 448 -16.54 -25.24 19.81
CA LEU A 448 -16.02 -26.42 19.12
C LEU A 448 -17.13 -27.49 19.01
N VAL A 449 -17.47 -27.90 17.80
CA VAL A 449 -18.48 -28.88 17.48
C VAL A 449 -17.87 -30.26 17.27
N SER A 450 -16.79 -30.29 16.48
CA SER A 450 -16.07 -31.55 16.24
C SER A 450 -14.56 -31.30 16.08
N SER A 451 -13.80 -32.35 16.45
CA SER A 451 -12.34 -32.38 16.33
C SER A 451 -11.95 -33.77 15.86
N ARG A 452 -11.40 -33.88 14.64
CA ARG A 452 -11.07 -35.16 14.03
C ARG A 452 -9.65 -35.16 13.49
N ARG A 453 -8.89 -36.18 13.85
CA ARG A 453 -7.52 -36.35 13.37
C ARG A 453 -7.41 -37.45 12.32
N ASN A 454 -6.67 -37.14 11.25
CA ASN A 454 -6.30 -38.11 10.23
C ASN A 454 -4.82 -37.96 9.88
N GLY A 455 -3.96 -38.84 10.43
CA GLY A 455 -2.51 -38.75 10.23
C GLY A 455 -1.93 -37.43 10.78
N ASN A 456 -1.32 -36.64 9.88
CA ASN A 456 -0.76 -35.31 10.14
C ASN A 456 -1.72 -34.16 9.77
N THR A 457 -3.00 -34.48 9.62
CA THR A 457 -4.07 -33.51 9.39
C THR A 457 -5.05 -33.52 10.54
N HIS A 458 -5.49 -32.35 10.99
CA HIS A 458 -6.52 -32.20 12.02
C HIS A 458 -7.63 -31.31 11.47
N LEU A 459 -8.86 -31.79 11.52
CA LEU A 459 -10.06 -31.07 11.10
C LEU A 459 -10.82 -30.60 12.34
N LEU A 460 -11.08 -29.31 12.45
CA LEU A 460 -11.85 -28.67 13.50
C LEU A 460 -13.11 -28.05 12.89
N GLU A 461 -14.22 -28.20 13.57
CA GLU A 461 -15.48 -27.54 13.22
C GLU A 461 -15.93 -26.68 14.40
N HIS A 462 -16.16 -25.38 14.15
CA HIS A 462 -16.65 -24.43 15.14
C HIS A 462 -17.93 -23.75 14.65
N GLU A 463 -18.76 -23.36 15.60
CA GLU A 463 -20.01 -22.66 15.33
C GLU A 463 -20.16 -21.40 16.21
N LEU A 464 -20.72 -20.37 15.60
CA LEU A 464 -21.25 -19.15 16.20
C LEU A 464 -22.62 -18.86 15.57
N PRO A 465 -23.47 -18.01 16.17
CA PRO A 465 -24.73 -17.63 15.54
C PRO A 465 -24.54 -17.05 14.14
N GLY A 466 -25.03 -17.74 13.12
CA GLY A 466 -24.90 -17.36 11.71
C GLY A 466 -23.52 -17.60 11.10
N ILE A 467 -22.59 -18.26 11.79
CA ILE A 467 -21.23 -18.51 11.27
C ILE A 467 -20.85 -19.97 11.53
N ARG A 468 -20.39 -20.67 10.48
CA ARG A 468 -19.73 -21.98 10.60
C ARG A 468 -18.31 -21.89 10.11
N ILE A 469 -17.39 -22.50 10.87
CA ILE A 469 -15.95 -22.47 10.57
C ILE A 469 -15.45 -23.90 10.52
N GLN A 470 -14.87 -24.29 9.38
CA GLN A 470 -14.18 -25.55 9.22
C GLN A 470 -12.70 -25.29 9.01
N THR A 471 -11.85 -25.64 9.96
CA THR A 471 -10.40 -25.40 9.89
C THR A 471 -9.66 -26.71 9.71
N THR A 472 -8.88 -26.79 8.64
CA THR A 472 -7.93 -27.88 8.40
C THR A 472 -6.55 -27.43 8.83
N ILE A 473 -5.93 -28.12 9.78
CA ILE A 473 -4.53 -27.94 10.20
C ILE A 473 -3.73 -29.07 9.56
N ARG A 474 -2.68 -28.74 8.82
CA ARG A 474 -1.84 -29.69 8.11
C ARG A 474 -0.38 -29.53 8.53
N ALA A 475 0.21 -30.63 9.04
CA ALA A 475 1.64 -30.72 9.26
C ALA A 475 2.26 -31.58 8.16
N VAL A 476 3.17 -30.99 7.38
CA VAL A 476 3.89 -31.69 6.31
C VAL A 476 5.33 -31.92 6.75
N ALA A 477 5.76 -33.17 6.77
CA ALA A 477 7.15 -33.50 7.07
C ALA A 477 8.08 -32.76 6.07
N GLY A 478 9.10 -32.08 6.58
CA GLY A 478 10.02 -31.30 5.75
C GLY A 478 9.62 -29.85 5.51
N LEU A 479 8.41 -29.42 5.90
CA LEU A 479 8.06 -28.00 6.01
C LEU A 479 8.24 -27.53 7.46
N ASN A 480 8.89 -26.38 7.63
CA ASN A 480 9.04 -25.75 8.96
C ASN A 480 7.87 -24.82 9.27
N ARG A 481 6.66 -25.29 8.99
CA ARG A 481 5.39 -24.58 9.30
C ARG A 481 4.22 -25.55 9.37
N LEU A 482 3.20 -25.14 10.08
CA LEU A 482 1.87 -25.76 10.05
C LEU A 482 0.97 -24.91 9.14
N GLU A 483 0.36 -25.52 8.16
CA GLU A 483 -0.55 -24.84 7.24
C GLU A 483 -2.00 -24.98 7.74
N LEU A 484 -2.71 -23.86 7.81
CA LEU A 484 -4.10 -23.80 8.25
C LEU A 484 -4.96 -23.20 7.12
N THR A 485 -6.10 -23.83 6.90
CA THR A 485 -7.12 -23.30 6.00
C THR A 485 -8.45 -23.30 6.73
N SER A 486 -9.02 -22.13 6.94
CA SER A 486 -10.36 -21.97 7.52
C SER A 486 -11.35 -21.65 6.42
N VAL A 487 -12.36 -22.52 6.26
CA VAL A 487 -13.53 -22.28 5.42
C VAL A 487 -14.62 -21.72 6.33
N VAL A 488 -15.02 -20.50 6.07
CA VAL A 488 -16.05 -19.77 6.83
C VAL A 488 -17.29 -19.64 5.97
N GLU A 489 -18.42 -20.16 6.45
CA GLU A 489 -19.76 -19.89 5.91
C GLU A 489 -20.38 -18.79 6.77
N ASN A 490 -20.47 -17.57 6.23
CA ASN A 490 -20.96 -16.38 6.92
C ASN A 490 -22.37 -15.99 6.48
N GLU A 491 -23.32 -16.01 7.43
CA GLU A 491 -24.68 -15.49 7.30
C GLU A 491 -24.95 -14.33 8.28
N ALA A 492 -23.97 -14.03 9.16
CA ALA A 492 -24.05 -12.94 10.12
C ALA A 492 -23.75 -11.59 9.46
N GLU A 493 -24.16 -10.51 10.13
CA GLU A 493 -23.95 -9.13 9.71
C GLU A 493 -23.31 -8.32 10.83
N ASN A 494 -22.61 -7.26 10.47
CA ASN A 494 -22.08 -6.26 11.38
C ASN A 494 -21.22 -6.90 12.48
N HIS A 495 -20.16 -7.58 12.05
CA HIS A 495 -19.26 -8.31 12.96
C HIS A 495 -17.83 -8.40 12.42
N ARG A 496 -16.92 -8.79 13.31
CA ARG A 496 -15.52 -9.10 12.98
C ARG A 496 -15.16 -10.47 13.55
N LEU A 497 -14.81 -11.42 12.66
CA LEU A 497 -14.35 -12.76 13.02
C LEU A 497 -12.82 -12.80 13.02
N ARG A 498 -12.23 -13.31 14.11
CA ARG A 498 -10.78 -13.45 14.28
C ARG A 498 -10.40 -14.85 14.73
N VAL A 499 -9.19 -15.29 14.41
CA VAL A 499 -8.55 -16.44 15.05
C VAL A 499 -7.49 -15.92 16.02
N LEU A 500 -7.58 -16.31 17.30
CA LEU A 500 -6.55 -16.11 18.31
C LEU A 500 -5.63 -17.33 18.33
N VAL A 501 -4.33 -17.08 18.18
CA VAL A 501 -3.28 -18.06 18.41
C VAL A 501 -2.60 -17.71 19.72
N ARG A 502 -2.89 -18.48 20.78
CA ARG A 502 -2.38 -18.22 22.13
C ARG A 502 -0.87 -18.43 22.21
N SER A 503 -0.20 -17.48 22.88
CA SER A 503 1.22 -17.57 23.24
C SER A 503 1.42 -17.00 24.64
N GLU A 504 2.25 -17.65 25.43
CA GLU A 504 2.65 -17.16 26.76
C GLU A 504 3.93 -16.29 26.70
N ASP A 505 4.61 -16.31 25.54
CA ASP A 505 5.83 -15.54 25.31
C ASP A 505 5.48 -14.14 24.81
N HIS A 506 6.09 -13.15 25.43
CA HIS A 506 5.83 -11.74 25.21
C HIS A 506 7.07 -11.02 24.64
N GLY A 507 7.52 -11.49 23.48
CA GLY A 507 8.61 -10.86 22.75
C GLY A 507 8.17 -9.56 22.04
N GLU A 508 9.11 -8.98 21.32
CA GLU A 508 8.86 -7.85 20.42
C GLU A 508 7.94 -8.25 19.28
N VAL A 509 7.01 -7.38 18.92
CA VAL A 509 6.16 -7.56 17.72
C VAL A 509 6.93 -7.10 16.50
N ARG A 510 7.20 -8.02 15.57
CA ARG A 510 7.82 -7.74 14.27
C ARG A 510 6.85 -8.11 13.17
N ALA A 511 6.52 -7.18 12.27
CA ALA A 511 5.57 -7.40 11.19
C ALA A 511 6.15 -7.00 9.84
N GLU A 512 5.95 -7.85 8.83
CA GLU A 512 6.33 -7.54 7.44
C GLU A 512 5.56 -6.33 6.94
N SER A 513 6.28 -5.34 6.43
CA SER A 513 5.78 -4.12 5.80
C SER A 513 6.48 -3.94 4.45
N GLN A 514 6.19 -2.85 3.73
CA GLN A 514 6.73 -2.55 2.42
C GLN A 514 8.26 -2.35 2.51
N PHE A 515 9.03 -3.29 1.97
CA PHE A 515 10.51 -3.33 2.02
C PHE A 515 11.13 -3.26 3.43
N ALA A 516 10.37 -3.59 4.47
CA ALA A 516 10.78 -3.46 5.86
C ALA A 516 10.17 -4.55 6.76
N VAL A 517 10.66 -4.61 7.99
CA VAL A 517 10.00 -5.27 9.12
C VAL A 517 9.75 -4.21 10.20
N ALA A 518 8.50 -3.83 10.34
CA ALA A 518 8.08 -2.86 11.35
C ALA A 518 8.12 -3.48 12.75
N ARG A 519 8.63 -2.72 13.70
CA ARG A 519 8.62 -3.04 15.13
C ARG A 519 7.51 -2.25 15.79
N ARG A 520 6.59 -2.92 16.45
CA ARG A 520 5.42 -2.27 17.01
C ARG A 520 5.24 -2.59 18.50
N PRO A 521 4.74 -1.64 19.30
CA PRO A 521 4.48 -1.90 20.71
C PRO A 521 3.34 -2.91 20.87
N LEU A 522 3.42 -3.74 21.89
CA LEU A 522 2.36 -4.69 22.26
C LEU A 522 1.09 -3.98 22.74
N VAL A 523 1.24 -2.82 23.34
CA VAL A 523 0.14 -2.00 23.82
C VAL A 523 0.14 -0.69 23.04
N PRO A 524 -0.98 -0.32 22.39
CA PRO A 524 -1.07 0.96 21.69
C PRO A 524 -0.90 2.13 22.67
N PRO A 525 -0.51 3.33 22.19
CA PRO A 525 -0.48 4.54 23.00
C PRO A 525 -1.83 4.80 23.68
N ALA A 526 -1.81 5.40 24.85
CA ALA A 526 -3.05 5.78 25.53
C ALA A 526 -3.78 6.88 24.74
N PRO A 527 -5.10 6.77 24.54
CA PRO A 527 -5.85 7.79 23.80
C PRO A 527 -5.84 9.13 24.55
N ARG A 528 -5.69 10.23 23.81
CA ARG A 528 -5.75 11.61 24.31
C ARG A 528 -6.98 12.30 23.74
N ALA A 529 -7.43 13.37 24.41
CA ALA A 529 -8.65 14.09 24.01
C ALA A 529 -8.56 14.80 22.64
N ASP A 530 -7.34 15.03 22.15
CA ASP A 530 -7.04 15.69 20.88
C ASP A 530 -6.81 14.71 19.69
N TRP A 531 -7.09 13.42 19.88
CA TRP A 531 -7.02 12.45 18.78
C TRP A 531 -8.30 12.49 17.93
N ALA A 532 -8.14 12.57 16.61
CA ALA A 532 -9.26 12.47 15.64
C ALA A 532 -9.89 11.06 15.67
N GLU A 533 -9.06 10.03 15.80
CA GLU A 533 -9.46 8.66 16.15
C GLU A 533 -8.53 8.13 17.24
N PRO A 534 -9.05 7.50 18.31
CA PRO A 534 -8.20 6.92 19.33
C PRO A 534 -7.33 5.79 18.73
N PRO A 535 -6.12 5.58 19.28
CA PRO A 535 -5.28 4.46 18.89
C PRO A 535 -6.00 3.12 19.05
N VAL A 536 -5.86 2.25 18.08
CA VAL A 536 -6.48 0.91 18.08
C VAL A 536 -5.40 -0.18 18.21
N PRO A 537 -5.71 -1.33 18.82
CA PRO A 537 -4.74 -2.41 19.01
C PRO A 537 -4.45 -3.18 17.71
N THR A 538 -5.26 -3.00 16.68
CA THR A 538 -5.05 -3.64 15.38
C THR A 538 -3.97 -2.92 14.58
N ALA A 539 -3.18 -3.71 13.84
CA ALA A 539 -2.14 -3.23 12.96
C ALA A 539 -2.17 -4.03 11.64
N HIS A 540 -1.41 -3.54 10.66
CA HIS A 540 -1.32 -4.18 9.34
C HIS A 540 -0.07 -5.05 9.20
N THR A 541 -0.14 -5.99 8.25
CA THR A 541 1.01 -6.76 7.77
C THR A 541 0.81 -7.14 6.30
N LEU A 542 1.89 -7.25 5.54
CA LEU A 542 1.84 -7.81 4.20
C LEU A 542 1.73 -9.33 4.20
N GLY A 543 2.20 -10.02 5.26
CA GLY A 543 2.13 -11.47 5.26
C GLY A 543 2.74 -12.17 6.47
N ALA A 544 3.67 -11.56 7.21
CA ALA A 544 4.29 -12.18 8.38
C ALA A 544 4.19 -11.31 9.61
N VAL A 545 3.84 -11.92 10.75
CA VAL A 545 3.92 -11.30 12.08
C VAL A 545 4.59 -12.27 13.04
N ALA A 546 5.59 -11.79 13.78
CA ALA A 546 6.23 -12.54 14.86
C ALA A 546 5.96 -11.88 16.22
N LEU A 547 5.65 -12.70 17.21
CA LEU A 547 5.55 -12.34 18.63
C LEU A 547 6.39 -13.35 19.41
N GLY A 548 7.61 -12.97 19.76
CA GLY A 548 8.58 -13.93 20.31
C GLY A 548 8.77 -15.12 19.34
N PRO A 549 8.69 -16.36 19.84
CA PRO A 549 8.85 -17.56 19.02
C PRO A 549 7.68 -17.79 18.05
N LEU A 550 6.49 -17.27 18.33
CA LEU A 550 5.31 -17.46 17.48
C LEU A 550 5.40 -16.60 16.23
N VAL A 551 5.34 -17.24 15.05
CA VAL A 551 5.20 -16.56 13.75
C VAL A 551 3.89 -16.96 13.10
N LEU A 552 3.12 -15.98 12.69
CA LEU A 552 1.91 -16.11 11.90
C LEU A 552 2.23 -15.64 10.47
N LEU A 553 1.95 -16.49 9.48
CA LEU A 553 2.06 -16.18 8.05
C LEU A 553 0.66 -16.14 7.47
N ALA A 554 0.33 -15.13 6.66
CA ALA A 554 -1.02 -14.94 6.13
C ALA A 554 -1.00 -14.70 4.62
N LYS A 555 -2.05 -15.15 3.91
CA LYS A 555 -2.27 -14.88 2.48
C LYS A 555 -3.44 -13.91 2.31
N GLY A 556 -3.17 -12.64 2.04
CA GLY A 556 -4.18 -11.60 1.81
C GLY A 556 -5.08 -11.32 3.02
N LEU A 557 -4.55 -11.50 4.24
CA LEU A 557 -5.19 -11.19 5.52
C LEU A 557 -4.34 -10.16 6.25
N PRO A 558 -4.50 -8.86 5.93
CA PRO A 558 -3.53 -7.86 6.34
C PRO A 558 -3.73 -7.32 7.76
N GLU A 559 -4.84 -7.61 8.46
CA GLU A 559 -5.09 -7.08 9.80
C GLU A 559 -4.80 -8.12 10.89
N TYR A 560 -3.99 -7.71 11.87
CA TYR A 560 -3.72 -8.49 13.07
C TYR A 560 -3.78 -7.62 14.33
N GLU A 561 -3.84 -8.28 15.49
CA GLU A 561 -3.66 -7.69 16.81
C GLU A 561 -2.70 -8.56 17.63
N ALA A 562 -1.72 -7.93 18.26
CA ALA A 562 -0.83 -8.58 19.23
C ALA A 562 -1.22 -8.16 20.66
N SER A 563 -1.25 -9.11 21.58
CA SER A 563 -1.60 -8.87 22.98
C SER A 563 -0.87 -9.84 23.90
N ALA A 564 -1.03 -9.66 25.20
CA ALA A 564 -0.51 -10.60 26.20
C ALA A 564 -1.11 -12.03 26.09
N GLU A 565 -2.18 -12.23 25.32
CA GLU A 565 -2.75 -13.56 25.08
C GLU A 565 -2.18 -14.26 23.86
N GLY A 566 -1.51 -13.53 22.95
CA GLY A 566 -0.95 -14.01 21.70
C GLY A 566 -1.29 -13.12 20.51
N LEU A 567 -1.38 -13.74 19.32
CA LEU A 567 -1.69 -13.06 18.05
C LEU A 567 -3.13 -13.38 17.61
N ARG A 568 -3.88 -12.32 17.28
CA ARG A 568 -5.18 -12.41 16.61
C ARG A 568 -5.02 -12.03 15.15
N LEU A 569 -5.48 -12.86 14.25
CA LEU A 569 -5.59 -12.58 12.83
C LEU A 569 -7.06 -12.33 12.49
N THR A 570 -7.38 -11.20 11.88
CA THR A 570 -8.72 -10.95 11.36
C THR A 570 -8.96 -11.79 10.11
N LEU A 571 -9.95 -12.68 10.20
CA LEU A 571 -10.35 -13.56 9.11
C LEU A 571 -11.39 -12.89 8.21
N LEU A 572 -12.34 -12.19 8.83
CA LEU A 572 -13.45 -11.56 8.14
C LEU A 572 -13.93 -10.35 8.94
N ARG A 573 -14.27 -9.27 8.26
CA ARG A 573 -15.03 -8.15 8.81
C ARG A 573 -16.21 -7.86 7.90
N ALA A 574 -17.41 -7.76 8.49
CA ALA A 574 -18.68 -7.59 7.82
C ALA A 574 -19.37 -6.33 8.29
N VAL A 575 -19.53 -5.34 7.41
CA VAL A 575 -20.28 -4.09 7.65
C VAL A 575 -20.96 -3.64 6.36
N GLY A 576 -22.12 -3.02 6.48
CA GLY A 576 -23.02 -2.76 5.34
C GLY A 576 -23.23 -1.28 5.00
N THR A 577 -22.31 -0.37 5.32
CA THR A 577 -22.41 1.05 4.93
C THR A 577 -21.03 1.67 4.72
N ILE A 578 -20.92 2.59 3.77
CA ILE A 578 -19.64 3.32 3.51
C ILE A 578 -19.23 4.08 4.76
N SER A 579 -20.08 5.00 5.24
CA SER A 579 -19.81 5.79 6.45
C SER A 579 -21.08 6.05 7.24
N ARG A 580 -20.93 6.28 8.55
CA ARG A 580 -22.04 6.67 9.43
C ARG A 580 -22.15 8.20 9.50
N PRO A 581 -23.32 8.78 9.16
CA PRO A 581 -23.47 10.23 9.06
C PRO A 581 -23.34 10.95 10.40
N ALA A 582 -23.73 10.31 11.51
CA ALA A 582 -23.60 10.85 12.86
C ALA A 582 -22.19 10.63 13.48
N GLY A 583 -21.25 10.07 12.70
CA GLY A 583 -19.98 9.60 13.25
C GLY A 583 -20.12 8.33 14.10
N LEU A 584 -19.03 7.95 14.75
CA LEU A 584 -18.92 6.78 15.62
C LEU A 584 -18.38 7.19 16.99
N PRO A 585 -18.62 6.44 18.05
CA PRO A 585 -17.95 6.65 19.35
C PRO A 585 -16.41 6.71 19.25
N THR A 586 -15.84 5.96 18.30
CA THR A 586 -14.40 5.92 18.01
C THR A 586 -13.96 6.89 16.92
N ARG A 587 -14.88 7.55 16.24
CA ARG A 587 -14.62 8.56 15.21
C ARG A 587 -15.84 9.50 15.13
N PRO A 588 -15.80 10.67 15.77
CA PRO A 588 -16.97 11.54 15.89
C PRO A 588 -17.37 12.23 14.58
N ILE A 589 -16.51 12.21 13.55
CA ILE A 589 -16.75 12.85 12.25
C ILE A 589 -17.04 11.76 11.20
N SER A 590 -17.98 12.01 10.28
CA SER A 590 -18.20 11.15 9.10
C SER A 590 -16.97 11.14 8.22
N ALA A 591 -16.64 9.99 7.61
CA ALA A 591 -15.51 9.83 6.68
C ALA A 591 -15.95 9.72 5.21
N GLY A 592 -17.25 9.87 4.94
CA GLY A 592 -17.80 9.76 3.60
C GLY A 592 -19.32 9.75 3.59
N PRO A 593 -19.97 9.48 2.46
CA PRO A 593 -21.43 9.47 2.34
C PRO A 593 -22.07 8.27 3.04
N ASP A 594 -23.31 8.45 3.52
CA ASP A 594 -24.14 7.36 4.06
C ASP A 594 -24.79 6.59 2.91
N ILE A 595 -24.07 5.60 2.41
CA ILE A 595 -24.52 4.72 1.33
C ILE A 595 -24.49 3.27 1.81
N ALA A 596 -25.61 2.58 1.67
CA ALA A 596 -25.70 1.16 1.99
C ALA A 596 -24.84 0.33 1.03
N THR A 597 -24.09 -0.62 1.59
CA THR A 597 -23.19 -1.52 0.86
C THR A 597 -23.38 -2.97 1.34
N PRO A 598 -24.49 -3.61 0.97
CA PRO A 598 -24.82 -4.96 1.44
C PRO A 598 -23.75 -6.00 1.14
N ASP A 599 -22.98 -5.88 0.04
CA ASP A 599 -21.88 -6.80 -0.27
C ASP A 599 -20.69 -6.65 0.72
N GLY A 600 -20.60 -5.50 1.43
CA GLY A 600 -19.64 -5.30 2.52
C GLY A 600 -19.88 -6.21 3.74
N GLN A 601 -21.07 -6.83 3.86
CA GLN A 601 -21.36 -7.83 4.86
C GLN A 601 -20.64 -9.16 4.61
N CYS A 602 -19.96 -9.33 3.50
CA CYS A 602 -19.16 -10.52 3.18
C CYS A 602 -19.91 -11.83 3.46
N ARG A 603 -21.18 -11.93 3.04
CA ARG A 603 -21.97 -13.15 3.21
C ARG A 603 -21.48 -14.28 2.32
N GLY A 604 -21.74 -15.52 2.71
CA GLY A 604 -21.42 -16.72 1.96
C GLY A 604 -20.10 -17.37 2.39
N ARG A 605 -19.47 -18.07 1.44
CA ARG A 605 -18.31 -18.92 1.69
C ARG A 605 -16.99 -18.23 1.44
N HIS A 606 -16.11 -18.20 2.45
CA HIS A 606 -14.76 -17.66 2.37
C HIS A 606 -13.72 -18.74 2.68
N VAL A 607 -12.61 -18.75 1.93
CA VAL A 607 -11.47 -19.65 2.15
C VAL A 607 -10.27 -18.82 2.56
N LEU A 608 -9.79 -19.01 3.77
CA LEU A 608 -8.82 -18.17 4.43
C LEU A 608 -7.61 -19.01 4.81
N SER A 609 -6.43 -18.70 4.24
CA SER A 609 -5.20 -19.48 4.40
C SER A 609 -4.16 -18.71 5.20
N TYR A 610 -3.62 -19.39 6.22
CA TYR A 610 -2.55 -18.86 7.06
C TYR A 610 -1.68 -20.03 7.56
N ALA A 611 -0.52 -19.71 8.14
CA ALA A 611 0.38 -20.74 8.66
C ALA A 611 1.05 -20.28 9.96
N LEU A 612 1.52 -21.24 10.75
CA LEU A 612 2.18 -21.01 12.04
C LEU A 612 3.58 -21.61 12.03
N ARG A 613 4.54 -20.88 12.63
CA ARG A 613 5.88 -21.34 12.99
C ARG A 613 6.14 -20.99 14.46
N PHE A 614 7.14 -21.66 15.06
CA PHE A 614 7.48 -21.47 16.47
C PHE A 614 8.99 -21.28 16.68
N ASP A 615 9.64 -20.64 15.71
CA ASP A 615 11.07 -20.34 15.69
C ASP A 615 11.33 -18.82 15.43
N GLY A 616 10.36 -17.96 15.77
CA GLY A 616 10.42 -16.53 15.47
C GLY A 616 11.65 -15.82 16.06
N ASP A 617 12.07 -16.19 17.29
CA ASP A 617 13.25 -15.62 17.94
C ASP A 617 14.57 -15.97 17.26
N GLU A 618 14.59 -17.04 16.47
CA GLU A 618 15.77 -17.50 15.71
C GLU A 618 15.88 -16.84 14.33
N LEU A 619 14.79 -16.18 13.87
CA LEU A 619 14.73 -15.58 12.55
C LEU A 619 15.27 -14.14 12.56
N SER A 620 16.23 -13.84 11.66
CA SER A 620 16.51 -12.46 11.26
C SER A 620 15.28 -11.83 10.60
N ASN A 621 15.23 -10.51 10.48
CA ASN A 621 14.15 -9.85 9.76
C ASN A 621 14.05 -10.32 8.30
N ALA A 622 15.19 -10.48 7.63
CA ALA A 622 15.22 -11.04 6.27
C ALA A 622 14.69 -12.47 6.22
N ALA A 623 15.04 -13.32 7.19
CA ALA A 623 14.53 -14.68 7.27
C ALA A 623 13.01 -14.73 7.54
N LEU A 624 12.48 -13.81 8.34
CA LEU A 624 11.03 -13.67 8.57
C LEU A 624 10.29 -13.33 7.26
N VAL A 625 10.78 -12.36 6.49
CA VAL A 625 10.19 -11.99 5.19
C VAL A 625 10.33 -13.11 4.16
N ARG A 626 11.50 -13.78 4.10
CA ARG A 626 11.67 -14.96 3.22
C ARG A 626 10.73 -16.11 3.58
N ALA A 627 10.44 -16.33 4.87
CA ALA A 627 9.43 -17.32 5.29
C ALA A 627 8.02 -16.96 4.81
N SER A 628 7.68 -15.67 4.81
CA SER A 628 6.44 -15.15 4.24
C SER A 628 6.41 -15.36 2.71
N GLN A 629 7.46 -14.97 2.01
CA GLN A 629 7.58 -15.18 0.57
C GLN A 629 7.47 -16.65 0.20
N ASP A 630 8.16 -17.54 0.94
CA ASP A 630 8.05 -18.99 0.73
C ASP A 630 6.62 -19.51 0.88
N TYR A 631 5.89 -19.03 1.89
CA TYR A 631 4.50 -19.46 2.12
C TYR A 631 3.54 -18.91 1.06
N ARG A 632 3.70 -17.66 0.65
CA ARG A 632 2.75 -16.91 -0.19
C ARG A 632 2.95 -17.14 -1.69
N THR A 633 4.18 -17.44 -2.14
CA THR A 633 4.51 -17.60 -3.56
C THR A 633 4.40 -19.06 -3.98
N ASP A 634 3.56 -19.36 -4.95
CA ASP A 634 3.40 -20.71 -5.48
C ASP A 634 4.50 -21.05 -6.53
N PHE A 635 4.77 -22.32 -6.78
CA PHE A 635 5.52 -22.74 -7.95
C PHE A 635 4.68 -22.50 -9.21
N LEU A 636 5.32 -21.96 -10.27
CA LEU A 636 4.71 -21.89 -11.60
C LEU A 636 4.93 -23.19 -12.36
N ARG A 637 4.33 -23.31 -13.54
CA ARG A 637 4.55 -24.45 -14.42
C ARG A 637 5.14 -23.98 -15.76
N GLY A 638 6.15 -24.71 -16.28
CA GLY A 638 6.80 -24.32 -17.50
C GLY A 638 7.79 -25.36 -18.02
N ASP A 639 8.72 -24.92 -18.85
CA ASP A 639 9.84 -25.73 -19.32
C ASP A 639 10.96 -25.77 -18.24
N PRO A 640 11.70 -26.89 -18.13
CA PRO A 640 12.79 -26.99 -17.19
C PRO A 640 13.96 -26.06 -17.56
N PHE A 641 14.66 -25.52 -16.55
CA PHE A 641 15.87 -24.73 -16.73
C PHE A 641 16.76 -24.79 -15.50
N GLU A 642 18.07 -24.59 -15.69
CA GLU A 642 19.03 -24.38 -14.61
C GLU A 642 19.06 -22.92 -14.18
N ALA A 643 19.40 -22.66 -12.93
CA ALA A 643 19.51 -21.31 -12.38
C ALA A 643 20.60 -20.50 -13.10
N PRO A 644 20.26 -19.45 -13.86
CA PRO A 644 21.25 -18.60 -14.53
C PRO A 644 21.85 -17.54 -13.61
N LEU A 645 21.27 -17.37 -12.42
CA LEU A 645 21.63 -16.35 -11.44
C LEU A 645 21.62 -16.97 -10.03
N GLU A 646 22.66 -16.70 -9.25
CA GLU A 646 22.70 -16.99 -7.82
C GLU A 646 22.71 -15.67 -7.04
N LEU A 647 21.93 -15.64 -5.97
CA LEU A 647 21.81 -14.52 -5.03
C LEU A 647 22.14 -15.03 -3.63
N GLY A 648 23.13 -14.44 -2.98
CA GLY A 648 23.53 -14.76 -1.60
C GLY A 648 23.52 -13.55 -0.68
N GLY A 649 23.52 -13.80 0.63
CA GLY A 649 23.43 -12.80 1.69
C GLY A 649 22.14 -12.90 2.50
N ASP A 650 22.12 -12.27 3.68
CA ASP A 650 20.89 -12.20 4.52
C ASP A 650 20.01 -11.02 4.11
N VAL A 651 19.71 -10.93 2.82
CA VAL A 651 18.87 -9.91 2.16
C VAL A 651 17.59 -10.53 1.61
N VAL A 652 16.64 -9.70 1.24
CA VAL A 652 15.36 -10.13 0.67
C VAL A 652 15.30 -9.78 -0.82
N PHE A 653 14.94 -10.75 -1.63
CA PHE A 653 14.63 -10.56 -3.05
C PHE A 653 13.26 -9.88 -3.22
N SER A 654 13.20 -8.87 -4.08
CA SER A 654 11.96 -8.17 -4.43
C SER A 654 11.48 -8.52 -5.84
N CYS A 655 12.27 -8.20 -6.87
CA CYS A 655 11.94 -8.51 -8.26
C CYS A 655 13.17 -8.73 -9.13
N LEU A 656 12.95 -9.41 -10.25
CA LEU A 656 13.86 -9.47 -11.40
C LEU A 656 13.03 -9.21 -12.66
N LYS A 657 13.36 -8.17 -13.41
CA LYS A 657 12.60 -7.71 -14.59
C LYS A 657 13.50 -7.10 -15.65
N GLN A 658 12.95 -6.85 -16.85
CA GLN A 658 13.60 -5.98 -17.82
C GLN A 658 13.63 -4.53 -17.33
N ALA A 659 14.70 -3.80 -17.60
CA ALA A 659 14.80 -2.37 -17.33
C ALA A 659 13.73 -1.56 -18.10
N GLU A 660 13.34 -0.38 -17.58
CA GLU A 660 12.31 0.46 -18.20
C GLU A 660 12.70 1.00 -19.58
N ASP A 661 14.00 1.16 -19.84
CA ASP A 661 14.56 1.55 -21.14
C ASP A 661 14.66 0.37 -22.14
N GLY A 662 14.41 -0.85 -21.70
CA GLY A 662 14.50 -2.08 -22.47
C GLY A 662 15.89 -2.68 -22.55
N ASP A 663 16.91 -2.05 -21.99
CA ASP A 663 18.31 -2.51 -22.04
C ASP A 663 18.71 -3.25 -20.75
N GLY A 664 18.92 -4.55 -20.86
CA GLY A 664 19.32 -5.41 -19.73
C GLY A 664 18.19 -5.70 -18.73
N LEU A 665 18.60 -6.27 -17.59
CA LEU A 665 17.71 -6.69 -16.52
C LEU A 665 17.99 -5.91 -15.24
N VAL A 666 16.93 -5.69 -14.47
CA VAL A 666 16.96 -5.04 -13.16
C VAL A 666 16.63 -6.06 -12.08
N LEU A 667 17.51 -6.15 -11.10
CA LEU A 667 17.34 -6.90 -9.86
C LEU A 667 17.12 -5.91 -8.72
N ARG A 668 16.06 -6.10 -7.93
CA ARG A 668 15.82 -5.33 -6.71
C ARG A 668 15.85 -6.23 -5.50
N VAL A 669 16.60 -5.80 -4.48
CA VAL A 669 16.72 -6.46 -3.19
C VAL A 669 16.64 -5.42 -2.08
N PHE A 670 16.40 -5.85 -0.84
CA PHE A 670 16.44 -4.97 0.32
C PHE A 670 16.96 -5.67 1.57
N ASN A 671 17.49 -4.89 2.49
CA ASN A 671 18.01 -5.36 3.76
C ASN A 671 17.08 -4.88 4.91
N PRO A 672 16.16 -5.71 5.42
CA PRO A 672 15.31 -5.32 6.55
C PRO A 672 15.99 -5.55 7.92
N ASN A 673 17.25 -6.00 7.94
CA ASN A 673 17.98 -6.24 9.18
C ASN A 673 18.53 -4.94 9.77
N PRO A 674 18.69 -4.85 11.10
CA PRO A 674 19.22 -3.66 11.77
C PRO A 674 20.76 -3.54 11.69
N ARG A 675 21.39 -4.26 10.76
CA ARG A 675 22.83 -4.24 10.50
C ARG A 675 23.10 -4.30 9.01
N PRO A 676 24.29 -3.83 8.56
CA PRO A 676 24.69 -3.98 7.17
C PRO A 676 24.78 -5.45 6.78
N GLU A 677 24.42 -5.76 5.53
CA GLU A 677 24.45 -7.11 4.97
C GLU A 677 25.14 -7.13 3.61
N ALA A 678 26.04 -8.06 3.44
CA ALA A 678 26.73 -8.24 2.16
C ALA A 678 25.82 -9.00 1.18
N LEU A 679 25.67 -8.44 -0.03
CA LEU A 679 25.02 -9.08 -1.16
C LEU A 679 26.07 -9.74 -2.04
N SER A 680 25.86 -11.00 -2.43
CA SER A 680 26.67 -11.68 -3.43
C SER A 680 25.83 -12.07 -4.64
N LEU A 681 26.41 -11.91 -5.83
CA LEU A 681 25.78 -12.23 -7.12
C LEU A 681 26.75 -13.05 -7.96
N SER A 682 26.23 -14.03 -8.73
CA SER A 682 27.03 -14.80 -9.69
C SER A 682 27.28 -14.05 -11.00
N LEU A 683 26.61 -12.93 -11.24
CA LEU A 683 26.71 -12.10 -12.45
C LEU A 683 27.22 -10.70 -12.11
N PRO A 684 27.98 -10.07 -13.04
CA PRO A 684 28.33 -8.66 -12.93
C PRO A 684 27.07 -7.78 -12.88
N ALA A 685 27.12 -6.77 -12.02
CA ALA A 685 26.03 -5.83 -11.87
C ALA A 685 26.58 -4.45 -11.44
N ARG A 686 25.83 -3.39 -11.73
CA ARG A 686 26.09 -2.06 -11.20
C ARG A 686 24.85 -1.55 -10.45
N ARG A 687 25.05 -0.69 -9.44
CA ARG A 687 23.95 -0.06 -8.73
C ARG A 687 23.36 1.06 -9.58
N ILE A 688 22.04 1.14 -9.58
CA ILE A 688 21.28 2.22 -10.19
C ILE A 688 20.27 2.78 -9.20
N ARG A 689 19.77 3.98 -9.47
CA ARG A 689 18.69 4.60 -8.69
C ARG A 689 17.40 3.78 -8.86
N LEU A 690 16.46 3.92 -7.94
CA LEU A 690 15.20 3.15 -7.92
C LEU A 690 14.32 3.41 -9.16
N ASP A 691 14.45 4.59 -9.75
CA ASP A 691 13.77 4.98 -11.02
C ASP A 691 14.43 4.42 -12.29
N GLU A 692 15.53 3.68 -12.14
CA GLU A 692 16.29 2.99 -13.20
C GLU A 692 17.03 3.89 -14.18
N GLU A 693 17.17 5.20 -13.92
CA GLU A 693 17.72 6.18 -14.87
C GLU A 693 19.19 6.53 -14.63
N GLU A 694 19.67 6.50 -13.39
CA GLU A 694 21.00 6.94 -13.04
C GLU A 694 21.79 5.84 -12.32
N ASP A 695 23.06 5.74 -12.68
CA ASP A 695 24.01 4.93 -11.90
C ASP A 695 24.28 5.65 -10.56
N VAL A 696 24.39 4.87 -9.50
CA VAL A 696 24.72 5.37 -8.18
C VAL A 696 25.97 4.68 -7.66
N ASP A 697 26.83 5.46 -7.01
CA ASP A 697 28.01 4.91 -6.35
C ASP A 697 27.56 3.97 -5.21
N GLY A 698 28.24 2.85 -5.06
CA GLY A 698 28.01 1.93 -3.96
C GLY A 698 28.54 0.53 -4.22
N GLY A 699 28.92 -0.14 -3.16
CA GLY A 699 29.31 -1.56 -3.18
C GLY A 699 28.08 -2.47 -3.07
N PHE A 700 28.36 -3.75 -2.86
CA PHE A 700 27.33 -4.78 -2.61
C PHE A 700 27.08 -5.02 -1.10
N GLU A 701 27.39 -4.05 -0.25
CA GLU A 701 26.98 -4.04 1.15
C GLU A 701 25.78 -3.10 1.28
N LEU A 702 24.66 -3.62 1.76
CA LEU A 702 23.43 -2.88 1.99
C LEU A 702 23.36 -2.41 3.43
N ALA A 703 23.19 -1.12 3.65
CA ALA A 703 22.91 -0.57 4.98
C ALA A 703 21.60 -1.13 5.58
N PRO A 704 21.38 -0.97 6.89
CA PRO A 704 20.07 -1.27 7.49
C PRO A 704 18.94 -0.55 6.74
N ASP A 705 17.83 -1.26 6.52
CA ASP A 705 16.64 -0.76 5.85
C ASP A 705 16.86 -0.21 4.43
N GLU A 706 17.95 -0.60 3.76
CA GLU A 706 18.26 -0.14 2.40
C GLU A 706 17.59 -1.00 1.33
N ILE A 707 16.99 -0.33 0.34
CA ILE A 707 16.53 -0.90 -0.93
C ILE A 707 17.62 -0.67 -1.97
N ALA A 708 18.11 -1.73 -2.60
CA ALA A 708 19.10 -1.64 -3.68
C ALA A 708 18.50 -2.10 -5.00
N THR A 709 18.71 -1.30 -6.03
CA THR A 709 18.35 -1.62 -7.41
C THR A 709 19.65 -1.79 -8.20
N LEU A 710 19.75 -2.90 -8.92
CA LEU A 710 20.94 -3.31 -9.63
C LEU A 710 20.60 -3.57 -11.09
N ARG A 711 21.38 -3.03 -12.02
CA ARG A 711 21.33 -3.44 -13.42
C ARG A 711 22.32 -4.57 -13.62
N LEU A 712 21.83 -5.72 -14.09
CA LEU A 712 22.67 -6.84 -14.46
C LEU A 712 23.27 -6.56 -15.85
N ASP A 713 24.58 -6.69 -15.97
CA ASP A 713 25.26 -6.56 -17.25
C ASP A 713 25.20 -7.91 -17.98
N PRO A 714 24.52 -8.02 -19.14
CA PRO A 714 24.54 -9.25 -19.91
C PRO A 714 25.98 -9.54 -20.33
N ARG A 715 26.36 -10.82 -20.29
CA ARG A 715 27.70 -11.28 -20.77
C ARG A 715 27.83 -11.18 -22.27
#